data_a21248de6f499e1d07f2236d26bca355
#
_entry.id   a21248de6f499e1d07f2236d26bca355
#
_cell.length_a   1.000
_cell.length_b   1.000
_cell.length_c   1.000
_cell.angle_alpha   90.00
_cell.angle_beta   90.00
_cell.angle_gamma   90.00
#
_symmetry.space_group_name_H-M   'P 1'
#
loop_
_entity.id
_entity.type
_entity.pdbx_description
1 polymer ?
#
loop_
_entity_poly.entity_id
_entity_poly.type
_entity_poly.pdbx_seq_one_letter_code
_entity_poly.pdbx_strand_id
1 'polypeptide(L)'
;MTDAEQREAARQFVNRWMGKGKEDEDGRSYWIDLLTNVLGMDNVTERLNFEKKVVIDGNTKRIDVYIPETRVIIEQKSLGKALDQKIRNSGDVDLTPFEQADRYNGKLTFDERARWIVTSNFAEIWIYDMNQKQPEPTKIALDELQSKYPLLDFLVKKEVKTISHEMEVSIKAGGIVGLIYDAFLKQYRIPDIKEKDETFEQKEKREHKLKSLNALCVRIVFCLYAEDAGIFGKRNMFHDYLETYEVKDCRRALLELFKILDTPVSERDEYLEEELAQFPYVNGGLFADETIEIPPFTEEIKKLLLTKASEDFDWSDISPTIFGAVFESTLNPETRRSGGMHYTSIENIHKVISPLFLEDLQKEFDSIRAIQVKRTRDKKLEEFQNKLASLTFFDPACGSGNFLTETYLSLRRLENEVIKEKVGGQMTLVEVNNPIRVSIQQFYGIEINDFAVTVAKTALWIAESQMLEETKNIVYGFNDDFLPLKTYVNITEGNALRIDWNDVIPAEKLSFIMGNPPFVGARWMASEQKEDVEKIFEGWKSIGNLDYVSCWYKKAADYMGNYNIRAALVSTNSITQGESVSILWKPLFESGVHIDFAYRTFIWDSEASIKAHVHCVIVGFSRAVNNKQKIIYSGENAIPANNINGYLLDAENIFIEKRMKPLCNVPEIALGGQAIDGGFLILTEEEKEEFLEKEPQASPFFRHYMMGKDFIDRKPRYCIWLVGADPGLLKKCPMILERVNKVREFRLSSTRANTKKAAENPTLFASILEHKNQYIAIPKVSSQNRRYIPMDYLDGEIIPGDKLFTMPNASFYEFGVLMSNVHMAWMRAVCGRLKSDYSYSNTIVYNNFPWPVVTEKNREQIEKSAQEILKARTLYPNSNLAALYDPLTMPAELRRAHTANDKAVMAAYGFSTKMTEADCVGELMKLYQKMQ
;
A
#
# COMPACT_ATOMS: atom_id res chain seq x y z
N MET A 1 28.58 -4.68 -19.90
CA MET A 1 28.61 -5.87 -20.78
C MET A 1 27.19 -6.31 -21.06
N THR A 2 26.86 -6.61 -22.29
CA THR A 2 25.58 -7.22 -22.68
C THR A 2 25.52 -8.69 -22.22
N ASP A 3 24.33 -9.27 -22.10
CA ASP A 3 24.15 -10.68 -21.74
C ASP A 3 24.87 -11.62 -22.72
N ALA A 4 24.87 -11.28 -24.02
CA ALA A 4 25.58 -12.03 -25.05
C ALA A 4 27.10 -12.00 -24.86
N GLU A 5 27.66 -10.86 -24.50
CA GLU A 5 29.10 -10.71 -24.21
C GLU A 5 29.48 -11.46 -22.94
N GLN A 6 28.64 -11.40 -21.89
CA GLN A 6 28.87 -12.12 -20.64
C GLN A 6 28.85 -13.64 -20.85
N ARG A 7 27.92 -14.14 -21.67
CA ARG A 7 27.81 -15.56 -21.98
C ARG A 7 29.04 -16.07 -22.74
N GLU A 8 29.51 -15.31 -23.72
CA GLU A 8 30.75 -15.64 -24.45
C GLU A 8 31.97 -15.59 -23.54
N ALA A 9 32.04 -14.58 -22.66
CA ALA A 9 33.10 -14.48 -21.67
C ALA A 9 33.08 -15.64 -20.67
N ALA A 10 31.88 -16.06 -20.24
CA ALA A 10 31.69 -17.23 -19.37
C ALA A 10 32.16 -18.53 -20.07
N ARG A 11 31.85 -18.67 -21.36
CA ARG A 11 32.37 -19.83 -22.15
C ARG A 11 33.89 -19.83 -22.23
N GLN A 12 34.51 -18.68 -22.45
CA GLN A 12 35.98 -18.55 -22.48
C GLN A 12 36.60 -18.81 -21.13
N PHE A 13 35.95 -18.37 -20.05
CA PHE A 13 36.33 -18.65 -18.67
C PHE A 13 36.31 -20.14 -18.37
N VAL A 14 35.24 -20.86 -18.70
CA VAL A 14 35.14 -22.31 -18.56
C VAL A 14 36.26 -23.02 -19.28
N ASN A 15 36.53 -22.67 -20.55
CA ASN A 15 37.61 -23.27 -21.33
C ASN A 15 39.01 -23.01 -20.71
N ARG A 16 39.20 -21.86 -20.05
CA ARG A 16 40.47 -21.48 -19.44
C ARG A 16 40.75 -22.25 -18.15
N TRP A 17 39.69 -22.52 -17.34
CA TRP A 17 39.81 -23.05 -15.99
C TRP A 17 39.45 -24.53 -15.88
N MET A 18 38.89 -25.13 -16.89
CA MET A 18 38.54 -26.56 -16.89
C MET A 18 39.77 -27.44 -16.65
N GLY A 19 39.68 -28.26 -15.60
CA GLY A 19 40.76 -29.20 -15.21
C GLY A 19 41.96 -28.54 -14.54
N LYS A 20 41.88 -27.25 -14.17
CA LYS A 20 42.94 -26.53 -13.45
C LYS A 20 42.41 -26.04 -12.11
N GLY A 21 43.31 -25.80 -11.15
CA GLY A 21 43.02 -25.05 -9.95
C GLY A 21 43.70 -25.63 -8.71
N LYS A 22 44.67 -24.86 -8.24
CA LYS A 22 45.26 -25.04 -6.90
C LYS A 22 44.89 -23.82 -6.07
N GLU A 23 44.44 -24.04 -4.85
CA GLU A 23 43.96 -22.98 -3.94
C GLU A 23 44.97 -21.84 -3.79
N ASP A 24 46.24 -22.17 -3.44
CA ASP A 24 47.28 -21.21 -3.16
C ASP A 24 47.85 -20.50 -4.41
N GLU A 25 47.82 -21.15 -5.58
CA GLU A 25 48.46 -20.64 -6.81
C GLU A 25 47.43 -19.92 -7.69
N ASP A 26 46.22 -20.45 -7.83
CA ASP A 26 45.27 -20.09 -8.85
C ASP A 26 44.05 -19.32 -8.30
N GLY A 27 43.72 -19.41 -6.99
CA GLY A 27 42.49 -18.94 -6.39
C GLY A 27 42.21 -17.44 -6.65
N ARG A 28 43.23 -16.58 -6.50
CA ARG A 28 43.10 -15.15 -6.76
C ARG A 28 42.84 -14.87 -8.23
N SER A 29 43.58 -15.50 -9.12
CA SER A 29 43.47 -15.31 -10.56
C SER A 29 42.11 -15.79 -11.09
N TYR A 30 41.58 -16.87 -10.53
CA TYR A 30 40.25 -17.40 -10.85
C TYR A 30 39.14 -16.40 -10.54
N TRP A 31 39.13 -15.86 -9.33
CA TRP A 31 38.08 -14.90 -8.91
C TRP A 31 38.23 -13.54 -9.58
N ILE A 32 39.45 -13.04 -9.83
CA ILE A 32 39.69 -11.82 -10.60
C ILE A 32 39.16 -12.00 -12.03
N ASP A 33 39.49 -13.13 -12.67
CA ASP A 33 39.07 -13.43 -14.04
C ASP A 33 37.52 -13.53 -14.15
N LEU A 34 36.87 -14.22 -13.19
CA LEU A 34 35.42 -14.35 -13.15
C LEU A 34 34.75 -13.00 -12.97
N LEU A 35 35.21 -12.22 -11.99
CA LEU A 35 34.58 -10.95 -11.65
C LEU A 35 34.81 -9.89 -12.73
N THR A 36 36.03 -9.82 -13.30
CA THR A 36 36.34 -8.82 -14.34
C THR A 36 35.76 -9.19 -15.69
N ASN A 37 36.10 -10.38 -16.19
CA ASN A 37 35.84 -10.73 -17.58
C ASN A 37 34.44 -11.29 -17.81
N VAL A 38 33.86 -12.00 -16.83
CA VAL A 38 32.51 -12.59 -16.95
C VAL A 38 31.45 -11.67 -16.37
N LEU A 39 31.69 -11.11 -15.17
CA LEU A 39 30.69 -10.32 -14.44
C LEU A 39 30.87 -8.80 -14.64
N GLY A 40 31.94 -8.36 -15.31
CA GLY A 40 32.13 -6.95 -15.69
C GLY A 40 32.46 -6.01 -14.54
N MET A 41 33.07 -6.51 -13.45
CA MET A 41 33.47 -5.68 -12.33
C MET A 41 34.75 -4.91 -12.67
N ASP A 42 34.69 -3.59 -12.60
CA ASP A 42 35.87 -2.73 -12.74
C ASP A 42 36.67 -2.66 -11.43
N ASN A 43 38.00 -2.45 -11.55
CA ASN A 43 38.92 -2.27 -10.41
C ASN A 43 38.82 -3.38 -9.33
N VAL A 44 38.66 -4.64 -9.76
CA VAL A 44 38.43 -5.81 -8.87
C VAL A 44 39.43 -5.87 -7.71
N THR A 45 40.70 -5.58 -7.95
CA THR A 45 41.76 -5.65 -6.94
C THR A 45 41.64 -4.62 -5.81
N GLU A 46 40.94 -3.51 -6.06
CA GLU A 46 40.68 -2.47 -5.05
C GLU A 46 39.39 -2.76 -4.25
N ARG A 47 38.47 -3.50 -4.86
CA ARG A 47 37.13 -3.78 -4.30
C ARG A 47 37.07 -5.09 -3.51
N LEU A 48 38.07 -5.96 -3.61
CA LEU A 48 38.16 -7.23 -2.91
C LEU A 48 39.18 -7.18 -1.79
N ASN A 49 38.84 -7.78 -0.66
CA ASN A 49 39.75 -8.05 0.42
C ASN A 49 40.19 -9.52 0.36
N PHE A 50 41.34 -9.78 -0.26
CA PHE A 50 41.95 -11.09 -0.21
C PHE A 50 42.60 -11.32 1.14
N GLU A 51 42.46 -12.55 1.69
CA GLU A 51 43.01 -12.95 2.98
C GLU A 51 42.63 -12.02 4.16
N LYS A 52 41.38 -11.61 4.21
CA LYS A 52 40.89 -10.78 5.32
C LYS A 52 41.06 -11.48 6.66
N LYS A 53 41.78 -10.84 7.57
CA LYS A 53 42.08 -11.40 8.90
C LYS A 53 40.87 -11.40 9.81
N VAL A 54 40.64 -12.54 10.48
CA VAL A 54 39.60 -12.72 11.52
C VAL A 54 40.24 -13.42 12.71
N VAL A 55 39.94 -12.97 13.93
CA VAL A 55 40.47 -13.59 15.16
C VAL A 55 39.45 -14.58 15.71
N ILE A 56 39.85 -15.84 15.82
CA ILE A 56 39.04 -16.93 16.37
C ILE A 56 39.84 -17.62 17.49
N ASP A 57 39.29 -17.64 18.69
CA ASP A 57 39.88 -18.29 19.85
C ASP A 57 41.37 -17.92 20.08
N GLY A 58 41.68 -16.62 19.91
CA GLY A 58 43.01 -16.06 20.04
C GLY A 58 43.95 -16.28 18.85
N ASN A 59 43.55 -17.04 17.84
CA ASN A 59 44.31 -17.29 16.61
C ASN A 59 43.82 -16.44 15.44
N THR A 60 44.73 -15.88 14.67
CA THR A 60 44.40 -15.15 13.44
C THR A 60 44.18 -16.15 12.32
N LYS A 61 42.95 -16.16 11.80
CA LYS A 61 42.52 -16.88 10.57
C LYS A 61 42.32 -15.88 9.43
N ARG A 62 42.19 -16.40 8.21
CA ARG A 62 42.04 -15.59 7.01
C ARG A 62 40.85 -16.10 6.19
N ILE A 63 40.03 -15.18 5.69
CA ILE A 63 39.00 -15.43 4.70
C ILE A 63 39.68 -15.33 3.34
N ASP A 64 39.53 -16.30 2.45
CA ASP A 64 40.20 -16.31 1.16
C ASP A 64 39.82 -15.08 0.33
N VAL A 65 38.52 -14.77 0.16
CA VAL A 65 38.03 -13.56 -0.47
C VAL A 65 36.83 -13.01 0.30
N TYR A 66 36.85 -11.71 0.56
CA TYR A 66 35.72 -10.97 1.10
C TYR A 66 35.40 -9.78 0.21
N ILE A 67 34.12 -9.64 -0.21
CA ILE A 67 33.63 -8.54 -1.01
C ILE A 67 32.81 -7.61 -0.10
N PRO A 68 33.35 -6.45 0.33
CA PRO A 68 32.68 -5.56 1.29
C PRO A 68 31.35 -4.99 0.75
N GLU A 69 31.34 -4.62 -0.51
CA GLU A 69 30.19 -3.95 -1.13
C GLU A 69 28.96 -4.82 -1.23
N THR A 70 29.13 -6.10 -1.50
CA THR A 70 28.04 -7.08 -1.63
C THR A 70 27.90 -7.98 -0.43
N ARG A 71 28.80 -7.84 0.56
CA ARG A 71 28.86 -8.65 1.78
C ARG A 71 28.91 -10.15 1.49
N VAL A 72 29.87 -10.56 0.68
CA VAL A 72 30.09 -11.96 0.30
C VAL A 72 31.38 -12.46 0.91
N ILE A 73 31.33 -13.66 1.50
CA ILE A 73 32.50 -14.46 1.85
C ILE A 73 32.65 -15.56 0.80
N ILE A 74 33.87 -15.71 0.28
CA ILE A 74 34.22 -16.82 -0.61
C ILE A 74 35.29 -17.67 0.07
N GLU A 75 35.06 -18.96 0.15
CA GLU A 75 36.03 -19.98 0.64
C GLU A 75 36.39 -20.87 -0.54
N GLN A 76 37.64 -20.80 -0.94
CA GLN A 76 38.18 -21.54 -2.09
C GLN A 76 38.90 -22.81 -1.63
N LYS A 77 38.67 -23.90 -2.36
CA LYS A 77 39.43 -25.17 -2.17
C LYS A 77 40.07 -25.62 -3.49
N SER A 78 41.13 -26.42 -3.41
CA SER A 78 41.80 -26.96 -4.58
C SER A 78 40.94 -27.96 -5.33
N LEU A 79 41.15 -28.07 -6.63
CA LEU A 79 40.48 -29.03 -7.51
C LEU A 79 40.55 -30.45 -6.93
N GLY A 80 39.42 -31.16 -6.93
CA GLY A 80 39.28 -32.51 -6.39
C GLY A 80 38.98 -32.60 -4.90
N LYS A 81 38.85 -31.47 -4.20
CA LYS A 81 38.32 -31.43 -2.83
C LYS A 81 36.80 -31.35 -2.89
N ALA A 82 36.11 -32.23 -2.15
CA ALA A 82 34.66 -32.20 -2.07
C ALA A 82 34.19 -31.07 -1.13
N LEU A 83 33.19 -30.30 -1.55
CA LEU A 83 32.66 -29.12 -0.83
C LEU A 83 31.71 -29.50 0.33
N ASP A 84 31.23 -30.74 0.37
CA ASP A 84 30.36 -31.31 1.43
C ASP A 84 31.11 -32.16 2.46
N GLN A 85 32.38 -32.40 2.26
CA GLN A 85 33.19 -33.20 3.16
C GLN A 85 33.96 -32.34 4.16
N LYS A 86 34.06 -32.84 5.37
CA LYS A 86 34.87 -32.21 6.42
C LYS A 86 36.36 -32.35 6.12
N ILE A 87 37.06 -31.24 6.15
CA ILE A 87 38.48 -31.13 5.89
C ILE A 87 39.15 -30.72 7.22
N ARG A 88 40.26 -31.37 7.55
CA ARG A 88 41.04 -31.05 8.73
C ARG A 88 41.70 -29.68 8.55
N ASN A 89 41.27 -28.74 9.36
CA ASN A 89 41.79 -27.36 9.34
C ASN A 89 42.92 -27.19 10.37
N SER A 90 43.74 -26.16 10.19
CA SER A 90 44.89 -25.79 11.03
C SER A 90 44.53 -25.44 12.49
N GLY A 91 43.55 -26.10 13.10
CA GLY A 91 43.11 -25.91 14.46
C GLY A 91 42.40 -27.12 15.06
N ASP A 92 42.69 -28.32 14.57
CA ASP A 92 42.17 -29.64 15.04
C ASP A 92 40.64 -29.81 14.99
N VAL A 93 39.92 -28.96 14.21
CA VAL A 93 38.49 -29.11 14.00
C VAL A 93 38.21 -29.48 12.53
N ASP A 94 37.51 -30.58 12.32
CA ASP A 94 37.08 -31.03 11.01
C ASP A 94 35.80 -30.27 10.58
N LEU A 95 35.91 -29.38 9.60
CA LEU A 95 34.80 -28.53 9.09
C LEU A 95 34.67 -28.69 7.58
N THR A 96 33.45 -28.60 7.09
CA THR A 96 33.23 -28.37 5.66
C THR A 96 33.64 -26.94 5.25
N PRO A 97 33.93 -26.66 3.99
CA PRO A 97 34.22 -25.28 3.53
C PRO A 97 33.14 -24.26 3.93
N PHE A 98 31.87 -24.66 3.88
CA PHE A 98 30.78 -23.82 4.35
C PHE A 98 30.82 -23.54 5.85
N GLU A 99 30.98 -24.61 6.69
CA GLU A 99 31.10 -24.46 8.15
C GLU A 99 32.28 -23.58 8.54
N GLN A 100 33.38 -23.67 7.77
CA GLN A 100 34.57 -22.83 7.94
C GLN A 100 34.28 -21.37 7.67
N ALA A 101 33.63 -21.06 6.54
CA ALA A 101 33.26 -19.70 6.14
C ALA A 101 32.20 -19.09 7.09
N ASP A 102 31.21 -19.88 7.52
CA ASP A 102 30.18 -19.44 8.47
C ASP A 102 30.77 -19.13 9.85
N ARG A 103 31.75 -19.94 10.32
CA ARG A 103 32.49 -19.65 11.55
C ARG A 103 33.24 -18.31 11.47
N TYR A 104 33.79 -17.98 10.29
CA TYR A 104 34.43 -16.69 10.06
C TYR A 104 33.40 -15.57 10.06
N ASN A 105 32.25 -15.75 9.38
CA ASN A 105 31.15 -14.84 9.33
C ASN A 105 30.60 -14.46 10.71
N GLY A 106 30.47 -15.41 11.59
CA GLY A 106 30.04 -15.19 12.98
C GLY A 106 30.95 -14.29 13.81
N LYS A 107 32.20 -14.04 13.36
CA LYS A 107 33.19 -13.18 14.06
C LYS A 107 33.33 -11.79 13.42
N LEU A 108 32.70 -11.55 12.28
CA LEU A 108 32.67 -10.23 11.67
C LEU A 108 31.70 -9.31 12.44
N THR A 109 31.94 -8.00 12.36
CA THR A 109 31.02 -6.98 12.89
C THR A 109 29.66 -7.07 12.20
N PHE A 110 28.60 -6.58 12.84
CA PHE A 110 27.24 -6.65 12.28
C PHE A 110 27.16 -6.09 10.85
N ASP A 111 27.85 -4.98 10.59
CA ASP A 111 27.86 -4.31 9.28
C ASP A 111 28.69 -5.09 8.23
N GLU A 112 29.63 -5.92 8.66
CA GLU A 112 30.48 -6.72 7.77
C GLU A 112 29.98 -8.15 7.58
N ARG A 113 28.97 -8.60 8.34
CA ARG A 113 28.46 -9.97 8.20
C ARG A 113 28.01 -10.25 6.79
N ALA A 114 28.49 -11.38 6.28
CA ALA A 114 28.17 -11.80 4.93
C ALA A 114 26.69 -12.15 4.81
N ARG A 115 26.08 -11.62 3.74
CA ARG A 115 24.75 -11.98 3.27
C ARG A 115 24.79 -13.30 2.49
N TRP A 116 25.90 -13.53 1.79
CA TRP A 116 26.13 -14.71 0.99
C TRP A 116 27.46 -15.39 1.36
N ILE A 117 27.45 -16.71 1.44
CA ILE A 117 28.66 -17.52 1.51
C ILE A 117 28.78 -18.31 0.21
N VAL A 118 29.93 -18.24 -0.42
CA VAL A 118 30.25 -18.98 -1.64
C VAL A 118 31.40 -19.93 -1.33
N THR A 119 31.26 -21.20 -1.69
CA THR A 119 32.35 -22.17 -1.65
C THR A 119 32.68 -22.67 -3.04
N SER A 120 33.94 -22.85 -3.37
CA SER A 120 34.37 -23.29 -4.69
C SER A 120 35.56 -24.26 -4.61
N ASN A 121 35.63 -25.17 -5.58
CA ASN A 121 36.78 -26.06 -5.77
C ASN A 121 37.29 -26.07 -7.22
N PHE A 122 37.05 -24.97 -7.96
CA PHE A 122 37.32 -24.82 -9.39
C PHE A 122 36.44 -25.66 -10.33
N ALA A 123 35.88 -26.76 -9.87
CA ALA A 123 34.94 -27.58 -10.65
C ALA A 123 33.49 -27.20 -10.37
N GLU A 124 33.22 -26.71 -9.18
CA GLU A 124 31.88 -26.33 -8.73
C GLU A 124 31.93 -25.05 -7.89
N ILE A 125 30.87 -24.27 -7.97
CA ILE A 125 30.59 -23.10 -7.16
C ILE A 125 29.27 -23.34 -6.44
N TRP A 126 29.29 -23.30 -5.10
CA TRP A 126 28.11 -23.49 -4.27
C TRP A 126 27.78 -22.19 -3.54
N ILE A 127 26.52 -21.72 -3.62
CA ILE A 127 26.06 -20.43 -3.11
C ILE A 127 25.07 -20.68 -1.97
N TYR A 128 25.31 -20.08 -0.80
CA TYR A 128 24.48 -20.19 0.38
C TYR A 128 23.87 -18.83 0.74
N ASP A 129 22.54 -18.80 0.91
CA ASP A 129 21.81 -17.62 1.35
C ASP A 129 21.70 -17.58 2.88
N MET A 130 22.47 -16.72 3.54
CA MET A 130 22.53 -16.64 5.00
C MET A 130 21.29 -16.02 5.67
N ASN A 131 20.28 -15.58 4.91
CA ASN A 131 18.98 -15.22 5.46
C ASN A 131 18.11 -16.45 5.75
N GLN A 132 18.48 -17.62 5.27
CA GLN A 132 17.79 -18.86 5.57
C GLN A 132 18.34 -19.46 6.86
N LYS A 133 17.48 -19.98 7.74
CA LYS A 133 17.90 -20.61 9.01
C LYS A 133 18.76 -21.85 8.83
N GLN A 134 18.56 -22.55 7.72
CA GLN A 134 19.37 -23.70 7.28
C GLN A 134 19.57 -23.53 5.77
N PRO A 135 20.65 -22.84 5.34
CA PRO A 135 20.89 -22.57 3.95
C PRO A 135 21.28 -23.83 3.17
N GLU A 136 20.46 -24.19 2.20
CA GLU A 136 20.78 -25.22 1.21
C GLU A 136 21.54 -24.58 0.05
N PRO A 137 22.65 -25.19 -0.45
CA PRO A 137 23.44 -24.58 -1.50
C PRO A 137 22.81 -24.66 -2.87
N THR A 138 22.77 -23.53 -3.59
CA THR A 138 22.59 -23.55 -5.03
C THR A 138 23.92 -23.92 -5.70
N LYS A 139 23.95 -25.00 -6.49
CA LYS A 139 25.16 -25.58 -7.07
C LYS A 139 25.29 -25.23 -8.56
N ILE A 140 26.45 -24.78 -8.94
CA ILE A 140 26.82 -24.49 -10.34
C ILE A 140 28.06 -25.28 -10.65
N ALA A 141 27.99 -26.24 -11.59
CA ALA A 141 29.16 -26.90 -12.15
C ALA A 141 29.87 -25.93 -13.12
N LEU A 142 31.19 -26.04 -13.22
CA LEU A 142 31.97 -25.12 -14.05
C LEU A 142 31.52 -25.11 -15.52
N ASP A 143 31.17 -26.27 -16.08
CA ASP A 143 30.69 -26.43 -17.45
C ASP A 143 29.29 -25.80 -17.67
N GLU A 144 28.50 -25.68 -16.59
CA GLU A 144 27.20 -25.04 -16.63
C GLU A 144 27.27 -23.51 -16.50
N LEU A 145 28.44 -22.96 -16.12
CA LEU A 145 28.61 -21.53 -15.86
C LEU A 145 28.22 -20.66 -17.03
N GLN A 146 28.45 -21.11 -18.29
CA GLN A 146 28.06 -20.37 -19.50
C GLN A 146 26.55 -20.07 -19.59
N SER A 147 25.71 -20.82 -18.85
CA SER A 147 24.25 -20.61 -18.80
C SER A 147 23.77 -20.14 -17.43
N LYS A 148 24.55 -20.42 -16.37
CA LYS A 148 24.17 -20.13 -14.99
C LYS A 148 24.92 -18.94 -14.35
N TYR A 149 25.79 -18.23 -15.10
CA TYR A 149 26.51 -17.07 -14.60
C TYR A 149 25.60 -16.00 -13.98
N PRO A 150 24.32 -15.78 -14.42
CA PRO A 150 23.48 -14.78 -13.78
C PRO A 150 23.19 -15.08 -12.30
N LEU A 151 23.32 -16.34 -11.87
CA LEU A 151 23.19 -16.72 -10.45
C LEU A 151 24.34 -16.13 -9.61
N LEU A 152 25.41 -15.63 -10.23
CA LEU A 152 26.56 -14.99 -9.58
C LEU A 152 26.50 -13.46 -9.61
N ASP A 153 25.45 -12.86 -10.15
CA ASP A 153 25.29 -11.40 -10.27
C ASP A 153 25.40 -10.68 -8.92
N PHE A 154 24.99 -11.34 -7.82
CA PHE A 154 25.11 -10.79 -6.46
C PHE A 154 26.56 -10.55 -6.03
N LEU A 155 27.56 -11.11 -6.71
CA LEU A 155 28.98 -10.87 -6.43
C LEU A 155 29.41 -9.45 -6.84
N VAL A 156 28.81 -8.90 -7.90
CA VAL A 156 29.19 -7.60 -8.49
C VAL A 156 28.12 -6.53 -8.30
N LYS A 157 26.87 -6.95 -8.33
CA LYS A 157 25.77 -6.06 -8.00
C LYS A 157 25.62 -6.13 -6.50
N LYS A 158 25.90 -5.03 -5.76
CA LYS A 158 25.24 -4.87 -4.49
C LYS A 158 23.84 -5.41 -4.71
N GLU A 159 23.30 -6.21 -3.78
CA GLU A 159 21.88 -6.21 -3.52
C GLU A 159 21.54 -4.81 -3.03
N VAL A 160 21.74 -3.85 -3.87
CA VAL A 160 21.01 -2.62 -3.79
C VAL A 160 19.61 -3.12 -3.91
N LYS A 161 18.85 -2.94 -2.93
CA LYS A 161 17.53 -2.40 -3.00
C LYS A 161 17.41 -1.65 -4.32
N THR A 162 17.19 -2.38 -5.41
CA THR A 162 16.97 -1.82 -6.75
C THR A 162 15.86 -0.78 -6.63
N ILE A 163 14.85 -1.08 -5.78
CA ILE A 163 13.79 -0.17 -5.35
C ILE A 163 14.32 1.11 -4.69
N SER A 164 15.39 1.07 -3.88
CA SER A 164 15.88 2.30 -3.22
C SER A 164 16.69 3.19 -4.16
N HIS A 165 17.34 2.64 -5.18
CA HIS A 165 18.04 3.42 -6.19
C HIS A 165 17.06 4.03 -7.19
N GLU A 166 16.14 3.24 -7.73
CA GLU A 166 15.04 3.74 -8.58
C GLU A 166 14.23 4.83 -7.88
N MET A 167 14.02 4.68 -6.59
CA MET A 167 13.35 5.67 -5.76
C MET A 167 14.18 6.95 -5.59
N GLU A 168 15.48 6.84 -5.32
CA GLU A 168 16.38 7.99 -5.19
C GLU A 168 16.49 8.76 -6.50
N VAL A 169 16.66 8.06 -7.63
CA VAL A 169 16.66 8.63 -8.98
C VAL A 169 15.34 9.34 -9.24
N SER A 170 14.24 8.73 -8.91
CA SER A 170 12.89 9.28 -9.15
C SER A 170 12.56 10.48 -8.27
N ILE A 171 13.03 10.50 -7.02
CA ILE A 171 12.91 11.69 -6.14
C ILE A 171 13.70 12.86 -6.72
N LYS A 172 14.91 12.62 -7.23
CA LYS A 172 15.72 13.63 -7.90
C LYS A 172 15.03 14.14 -9.17
N ALA A 173 14.50 13.23 -10.00
CA ALA A 173 13.71 13.57 -11.17
C ALA A 173 12.52 14.46 -10.82
N GLY A 174 11.78 14.11 -9.76
CA GLY A 174 10.66 14.92 -9.26
C GLY A 174 11.08 16.32 -8.84
N GLY A 175 12.21 16.44 -8.19
CA GLY A 175 12.79 17.74 -7.86
C GLY A 175 13.06 18.59 -9.10
N ILE A 176 13.63 18.00 -10.15
CA ILE A 176 13.94 18.68 -11.42
C ILE A 176 12.63 19.08 -12.14
N VAL A 177 11.66 18.16 -12.25
CA VAL A 177 10.33 18.47 -12.82
C VAL A 177 9.66 19.62 -12.07
N GLY A 178 9.74 19.63 -10.75
CA GLY A 178 9.24 20.72 -9.92
C GLY A 178 9.89 22.06 -10.22
N LEU A 179 11.20 22.08 -10.43
CA LEU A 179 11.92 23.30 -10.81
C LEU A 179 11.51 23.78 -12.20
N ILE A 180 11.39 22.87 -13.18
CA ILE A 180 10.91 23.18 -14.54
C ILE A 180 9.51 23.78 -14.48
N TYR A 181 8.60 23.12 -13.76
CA TYR A 181 7.24 23.59 -13.58
C TYR A 181 7.17 24.99 -12.97
N ASP A 182 7.89 25.24 -11.88
CA ASP A 182 7.89 26.51 -11.18
C ASP A 182 8.49 27.64 -12.02
N ALA A 183 9.52 27.33 -12.80
CA ALA A 183 10.16 28.30 -13.68
C ALA A 183 9.19 28.74 -14.82
N PHE A 184 8.50 27.78 -15.45
CA PHE A 184 7.50 28.09 -16.47
C PHE A 184 6.24 28.71 -15.89
N LEU A 185 5.73 28.27 -14.74
CA LEU A 185 4.52 28.80 -14.09
C LEU A 185 4.59 30.33 -13.91
N LYS A 186 5.77 30.84 -13.54
CA LYS A 186 6.01 32.30 -13.40
C LYS A 186 5.77 33.04 -14.71
N GLN A 187 5.98 32.40 -15.86
CA GLN A 187 5.84 33.00 -17.18
C GLN A 187 4.40 32.99 -17.71
N TYR A 188 3.56 32.04 -17.25
CA TYR A 188 2.15 31.96 -17.66
C TYR A 188 1.29 33.09 -17.12
N ARG A 189 1.77 33.89 -16.15
CA ARG A 189 1.09 35.06 -15.56
C ARG A 189 -0.35 34.72 -15.20
N ILE A 190 -0.54 33.66 -14.42
CA ILE A 190 -1.86 33.26 -13.94
C ILE A 190 -2.27 34.24 -12.84
N PRO A 191 -3.45 34.91 -12.95
CA PRO A 191 -3.90 35.86 -11.94
C PRO A 191 -4.15 35.16 -10.61
N ASP A 192 -3.69 35.76 -9.50
CA ASP A 192 -3.99 35.30 -8.14
C ASP A 192 -5.38 35.80 -7.70
N ILE A 193 -6.43 35.21 -8.31
CA ILE A 193 -7.83 35.53 -7.99
C ILE A 193 -8.34 34.41 -7.07
N LYS A 194 -9.04 34.79 -5.99
CA LYS A 194 -9.70 33.81 -5.12
C LYS A 194 -10.83 33.14 -5.90
N GLU A 195 -10.91 31.83 -5.87
CA GLU A 195 -11.90 31.00 -6.59
C GLU A 195 -13.35 31.49 -6.46
N LYS A 196 -13.69 32.13 -5.34
CA LYS A 196 -15.03 32.67 -5.09
C LYS A 196 -15.36 33.96 -5.90
N ASP A 197 -14.36 34.64 -6.40
CA ASP A 197 -14.46 35.91 -7.09
C ASP A 197 -14.10 35.78 -8.58
N GLU A 198 -13.85 34.58 -9.08
CA GLU A 198 -13.42 34.26 -10.43
C GLU A 198 -14.64 34.14 -11.36
N THR A 199 -14.60 34.82 -12.51
CA THR A 199 -15.64 34.68 -13.56
C THR A 199 -15.41 33.37 -14.31
N PHE A 200 -16.47 32.87 -14.99
CA PHE A 200 -16.41 31.65 -15.79
C PHE A 200 -15.27 31.69 -16.85
N GLU A 201 -15.16 32.81 -17.57
CA GLU A 201 -14.15 33.03 -18.61
C GLU A 201 -12.72 33.07 -18.00
N GLN A 202 -12.55 33.65 -16.82
CA GLN A 202 -11.26 33.69 -16.10
C GLN A 202 -10.88 32.30 -15.64
N LYS A 203 -11.83 31.51 -15.16
CA LYS A 203 -11.63 30.12 -14.76
C LYS A 203 -11.19 29.27 -15.95
N GLU A 204 -11.93 29.34 -17.09
CA GLU A 204 -11.62 28.61 -18.30
C GLU A 204 -10.19 28.94 -18.82
N LYS A 205 -9.84 30.23 -18.84
CA LYS A 205 -8.51 30.68 -19.24
C LYS A 205 -7.40 30.22 -18.29
N ARG A 206 -7.67 30.19 -16.99
CA ARG A 206 -6.74 29.67 -15.97
C ARG A 206 -6.52 28.16 -16.16
N GLU A 207 -7.59 27.42 -16.34
CA GLU A 207 -7.54 25.96 -16.56
C GLU A 207 -6.79 25.63 -17.85
N HIS A 208 -7.05 26.35 -18.96
CA HIS A 208 -6.32 26.17 -20.21
C HIS A 208 -4.80 26.45 -20.04
N LYS A 209 -4.40 27.48 -19.32
CA LYS A 209 -3.00 27.77 -19.03
C LYS A 209 -2.33 26.69 -18.19
N LEU A 210 -3.01 26.18 -17.17
CA LEU A 210 -2.50 25.08 -16.34
C LEU A 210 -2.37 23.80 -17.15
N LYS A 211 -3.36 23.49 -18.00
CA LYS A 211 -3.30 22.37 -18.94
C LYS A 211 -2.10 22.49 -19.89
N SER A 212 -1.88 23.67 -20.45
CA SER A 212 -0.74 23.95 -21.33
C SER A 212 0.60 23.79 -20.62
N LEU A 213 0.72 24.29 -19.38
CA LEU A 213 1.92 24.14 -18.57
C LEU A 213 2.23 22.65 -18.27
N ASN A 214 1.21 21.91 -17.89
CA ASN A 214 1.32 20.49 -17.59
C ASN A 214 1.80 19.70 -18.82
N ALA A 215 1.16 19.91 -19.97
CA ALA A 215 1.53 19.24 -21.21
C ALA A 215 2.94 19.64 -21.68
N LEU A 216 3.33 20.91 -21.53
CA LEU A 216 4.68 21.38 -21.83
C LEU A 216 5.73 20.64 -20.97
N CYS A 217 5.49 20.49 -19.67
CA CYS A 217 6.41 19.77 -18.78
C CYS A 217 6.56 18.30 -19.20
N VAL A 218 5.47 17.60 -19.51
CA VAL A 218 5.53 16.20 -19.97
C VAL A 218 6.32 16.08 -21.28
N ARG A 219 6.08 16.97 -22.25
CA ARG A 219 6.81 16.99 -23.54
C ARG A 219 8.30 17.21 -23.36
N ILE A 220 8.69 18.18 -22.51
CA ILE A 220 10.10 18.46 -22.21
C ILE A 220 10.76 17.24 -21.56
N VAL A 221 10.13 16.64 -20.54
CA VAL A 221 10.71 15.48 -19.85
C VAL A 221 10.76 14.26 -20.77
N PHE A 222 9.78 14.07 -21.66
CA PHE A 222 9.88 13.05 -22.68
C PHE A 222 11.09 13.29 -23.61
N CYS A 223 11.34 14.54 -24.04
CA CYS A 223 12.52 14.86 -24.87
C CYS A 223 13.82 14.56 -24.14
N LEU A 224 13.94 14.92 -22.85
CA LEU A 224 15.08 14.61 -22.02
C LEU A 224 15.29 13.10 -21.87
N TYR A 225 14.23 12.36 -21.61
CA TYR A 225 14.28 10.90 -21.57
C TYR A 225 14.69 10.31 -22.93
N ALA A 226 14.13 10.80 -24.01
CA ALA A 226 14.39 10.27 -25.36
C ALA A 226 15.82 10.51 -25.82
N GLU A 227 16.46 11.63 -25.42
CA GLU A 227 17.86 11.86 -25.72
C GLU A 227 18.79 10.94 -24.92
N ASP A 228 18.54 10.76 -23.61
CA ASP A 228 19.37 9.93 -22.75
C ASP A 228 19.24 8.44 -23.06
N ALA A 229 17.99 7.99 -23.36
CA ALA A 229 17.72 6.63 -23.80
C ALA A 229 18.15 6.33 -25.24
N GLY A 230 18.73 7.31 -25.96
CA GLY A 230 19.17 7.15 -27.35
C GLY A 230 18.03 7.01 -28.37
N ILE A 231 16.78 7.28 -28.01
CA ILE A 231 15.61 7.17 -28.87
C ILE A 231 15.67 8.15 -30.04
N PHE A 232 16.24 9.32 -29.83
CA PHE A 232 16.50 10.31 -30.90
C PHE A 232 17.68 9.96 -31.83
N GLY A 233 18.37 8.85 -31.56
CA GLY A 233 19.50 8.37 -32.36
C GLY A 233 20.88 8.85 -31.87
N LYS A 234 20.96 10.00 -31.18
CA LYS A 234 22.18 10.52 -30.54
C LYS A 234 21.86 10.99 -29.12
N ARG A 235 22.77 10.78 -28.18
CA ARG A 235 22.66 11.39 -26.84
C ARG A 235 22.76 12.90 -26.93
N ASN A 236 22.16 13.62 -26.03
CA ASN A 236 22.14 15.08 -25.89
C ASN A 236 21.58 15.82 -27.11
N MET A 237 20.76 15.18 -27.94
CA MET A 237 20.28 15.79 -29.19
C MET A 237 19.32 16.94 -28.94
N PHE A 238 18.48 16.85 -27.90
CA PHE A 238 17.58 17.92 -27.46
C PHE A 238 18.35 19.05 -26.80
N HIS A 239 19.33 18.71 -25.98
CA HIS A 239 20.27 19.67 -25.36
C HIS A 239 20.98 20.51 -26.40
N ASP A 240 21.67 19.85 -27.33
CA ASP A 240 22.50 20.52 -28.37
C ASP A 240 21.62 21.42 -29.23
N TYR A 241 20.42 20.95 -29.58
CA TYR A 241 19.45 21.75 -30.34
C TYR A 241 19.08 23.04 -29.61
N LEU A 242 18.68 22.96 -28.32
CA LEU A 242 18.30 24.17 -27.55
C LEU A 242 19.50 25.09 -27.27
N GLU A 243 20.70 24.55 -27.15
CA GLU A 243 21.91 25.33 -26.87
C GLU A 243 22.24 26.32 -28.01
N THR A 244 21.96 25.94 -29.27
CA THR A 244 22.24 26.77 -30.46
C THR A 244 21.43 28.06 -30.51
N TYR A 245 20.28 28.13 -29.87
CA TYR A 245 19.37 29.28 -29.95
C TYR A 245 19.60 30.29 -28.82
N GLU A 246 19.48 31.59 -29.13
CA GLU A 246 19.40 32.62 -28.11
C GLU A 246 18.07 32.49 -27.31
N VAL A 247 18.07 32.92 -26.03
CA VAL A 247 16.89 32.81 -25.13
C VAL A 247 15.60 33.34 -25.77
N LYS A 248 15.67 34.44 -26.51
CA LYS A 248 14.48 35.02 -27.20
C LYS A 248 13.88 34.11 -28.26
N ASP A 249 14.71 33.24 -28.87
CA ASP A 249 14.31 32.32 -29.95
C ASP A 249 13.97 30.91 -29.45
N CYS A 250 14.36 30.53 -28.24
CA CYS A 250 14.08 29.18 -27.68
C CYS A 250 12.61 28.77 -27.70
N ARG A 251 11.67 29.72 -27.47
CA ARG A 251 10.23 29.46 -27.60
C ARG A 251 9.88 29.01 -29.02
N ARG A 252 10.39 29.69 -30.03
CA ARG A 252 10.15 29.35 -31.44
C ARG A 252 10.75 28.00 -31.75
N ALA A 253 12.01 27.79 -31.38
CA ALA A 253 12.70 26.52 -31.56
C ALA A 253 11.91 25.33 -30.97
N LEU A 254 11.36 25.48 -29.77
CA LEU A 254 10.59 24.42 -29.14
C LEU A 254 9.24 24.14 -29.85
N LEU A 255 8.57 25.19 -30.36
CA LEU A 255 7.36 25.03 -31.16
C LEU A 255 7.64 24.32 -32.49
N GLU A 256 8.73 24.66 -33.15
CA GLU A 256 9.19 24.01 -34.38
C GLU A 256 9.59 22.56 -34.14
N LEU A 257 10.34 22.28 -33.06
CA LEU A 257 10.69 20.91 -32.66
C LEU A 257 9.45 20.05 -32.41
N PHE A 258 8.49 20.52 -31.62
CA PHE A 258 7.28 19.76 -31.33
C PHE A 258 6.46 19.48 -32.59
N LYS A 259 6.39 20.42 -33.52
CA LYS A 259 5.76 20.21 -34.83
C LYS A 259 6.50 19.14 -35.63
N ILE A 260 7.83 19.15 -35.68
CA ILE A 260 8.65 18.15 -36.37
C ILE A 260 8.48 16.76 -35.75
N LEU A 261 8.46 16.67 -34.43
CA LEU A 261 8.23 15.39 -33.72
C LEU A 261 6.85 14.80 -34.01
N ASP A 262 5.85 15.61 -34.38
CA ASP A 262 4.50 15.17 -34.77
C ASP A 262 4.32 15.02 -36.28
N THR A 263 5.30 15.38 -37.10
CA THR A 263 5.21 15.33 -38.57
C THR A 263 5.99 14.14 -39.13
N PRO A 264 5.32 13.20 -39.86
CA PRO A 264 5.99 12.12 -40.55
C PRO A 264 7.12 12.62 -41.45
N VAL A 265 8.23 11.90 -41.49
CA VAL A 265 9.41 12.30 -42.28
C VAL A 265 9.07 12.58 -43.76
N SER A 266 8.13 11.80 -44.32
CA SER A 266 7.66 11.96 -45.71
C SER A 266 6.83 13.23 -45.97
N GLU A 267 6.34 13.89 -44.89
CA GLU A 267 5.48 15.07 -45.01
C GLU A 267 6.19 16.37 -44.62
N ARG A 268 7.48 16.28 -44.28
CA ARG A 268 8.30 17.43 -43.88
C ARG A 268 8.71 18.28 -45.08
N ASP A 269 8.96 19.55 -44.82
CA ASP A 269 9.48 20.49 -45.78
C ASP A 269 10.87 20.05 -46.28
N GLU A 270 11.06 20.05 -47.59
CA GLU A 270 12.33 19.71 -48.24
C GLU A 270 13.47 20.71 -47.88
N TYR A 271 13.15 21.91 -47.42
CA TYR A 271 14.08 22.96 -47.02
C TYR A 271 14.24 23.09 -45.50
N LEU A 272 13.82 22.03 -44.75
CA LEU A 272 13.95 22.01 -43.29
C LEU A 272 15.44 22.10 -42.87
N GLU A 273 15.72 22.86 -41.83
CA GLU A 273 17.06 22.96 -41.27
C GLU A 273 17.60 21.58 -40.90
N GLU A 274 18.88 21.32 -41.23
CA GLU A 274 19.49 19.99 -41.06
C GLU A 274 19.41 19.48 -39.62
N GLU A 275 19.55 20.36 -38.63
CA GLU A 275 19.44 20.05 -37.21
C GLU A 275 18.05 19.52 -36.82
N LEU A 276 16.97 20.16 -37.31
CA LEU A 276 15.61 19.72 -37.11
C LEU A 276 15.29 18.46 -37.92
N ALA A 277 15.84 18.33 -39.11
CA ALA A 277 15.59 17.18 -39.98
C ALA A 277 16.08 15.85 -39.38
N GLN A 278 17.10 15.91 -38.50
CA GLN A 278 17.66 14.74 -37.79
C GLN A 278 16.72 14.15 -36.74
N PHE A 279 15.78 14.95 -36.17
CA PHE A 279 14.87 14.42 -35.20
C PHE A 279 13.90 13.39 -35.79
N PRO A 280 13.64 12.26 -35.12
CA PRO A 280 12.70 11.26 -35.62
C PRO A 280 11.26 11.74 -35.54
N TYR A 281 10.35 11.02 -36.20
CA TYR A 281 8.92 11.17 -36.04
C TYR A 281 8.47 10.35 -34.82
N VAL A 282 7.89 11.00 -33.83
CA VAL A 282 7.53 10.35 -32.55
C VAL A 282 6.16 9.69 -32.65
N ASN A 283 5.17 10.32 -33.29
CA ASN A 283 3.77 9.86 -33.31
C ASN A 283 3.14 9.73 -31.89
N GLY A 284 2.12 8.92 -31.71
CA GLY A 284 1.50 8.61 -30.42
C GLY A 284 0.62 9.70 -29.84
N GLY A 285 0.49 10.87 -30.50
CA GLY A 285 -0.36 11.97 -30.09
C GLY A 285 0.19 12.85 -28.97
N LEU A 286 1.41 12.60 -28.49
CA LEU A 286 2.01 13.39 -27.41
C LEU A 286 2.23 14.85 -27.83
N PHE A 287 2.60 15.08 -29.08
CA PHE A 287 2.88 16.41 -29.65
C PHE A 287 1.77 16.97 -30.52
N ALA A 288 0.68 16.22 -30.74
CA ALA A 288 -0.40 16.58 -31.67
C ALA A 288 -1.24 17.80 -31.27
N ASP A 289 -1.37 18.10 -29.99
CA ASP A 289 -2.13 19.26 -29.53
C ASP A 289 -1.34 20.56 -29.75
N GLU A 290 -1.65 21.28 -30.82
CA GLU A 290 -1.05 22.58 -31.16
C GLU A 290 -1.64 23.75 -30.35
N THR A 291 -2.73 23.53 -29.58
CA THR A 291 -3.37 24.60 -28.80
C THR A 291 -2.65 24.94 -27.52
N ILE A 292 -1.62 24.19 -27.18
CA ILE A 292 -0.81 24.37 -25.99
C ILE A 292 -0.04 25.69 -26.07
N GLU A 293 -0.26 26.55 -25.10
CA GLU A 293 0.47 27.79 -24.96
C GLU A 293 1.90 27.51 -24.41
N ILE A 294 2.93 27.92 -25.14
CA ILE A 294 4.32 27.92 -24.66
C ILE A 294 4.70 29.36 -24.31
N PRO A 295 5.08 29.66 -23.07
CA PRO A 295 5.45 31.03 -22.69
C PRO A 295 6.88 31.38 -23.17
N PRO A 296 7.27 32.68 -23.14
CA PRO A 296 8.63 33.10 -23.42
C PRO A 296 9.63 32.44 -22.48
N PHE A 297 10.82 32.12 -23.01
CA PHE A 297 11.93 31.63 -22.22
C PHE A 297 12.62 32.76 -21.45
N THR A 298 13.27 32.42 -20.37
CA THR A 298 14.19 33.27 -19.62
C THR A 298 15.55 32.58 -19.54
N GLU A 299 16.60 33.35 -19.22
CA GLU A 299 17.94 32.78 -18.97
C GLU A 299 17.88 31.67 -17.89
N GLU A 300 17.03 31.84 -16.84
CA GLU A 300 16.85 30.85 -15.80
C GLU A 300 16.29 29.54 -16.37
N ILE A 301 15.27 29.61 -17.22
CA ILE A 301 14.64 28.44 -17.85
C ILE A 301 15.63 27.74 -18.77
N LYS A 302 16.30 28.46 -19.68
CA LYS A 302 17.27 27.88 -20.60
C LYS A 302 18.37 27.18 -19.82
N LYS A 303 18.99 27.87 -18.86
CA LYS A 303 20.04 27.30 -18.02
C LYS A 303 19.58 26.08 -17.25
N LEU A 304 18.36 26.09 -16.67
CA LEU A 304 17.79 24.95 -15.95
C LEU A 304 17.66 23.72 -16.84
N LEU A 305 17.17 23.89 -18.06
CA LEU A 305 16.99 22.78 -19.00
C LEU A 305 18.32 22.21 -19.48
N LEU A 306 19.28 23.05 -19.82
CA LEU A 306 20.57 22.59 -20.35
C LEU A 306 21.45 21.96 -19.24
N THR A 307 21.55 22.58 -18.06
CA THR A 307 22.44 22.08 -17.01
C THR A 307 21.78 21.03 -16.14
N LYS A 308 20.89 21.46 -15.22
CA LYS A 308 20.32 20.55 -14.20
C LYS A 308 19.43 19.45 -14.77
N ALA A 309 18.69 19.74 -15.84
CA ALA A 309 17.74 18.79 -16.38
C ALA A 309 18.38 17.86 -17.43
N SER A 310 19.41 18.29 -18.19
CA SER A 310 20.08 17.46 -19.18
C SER A 310 21.46 17.00 -18.71
N GLU A 311 22.43 17.94 -18.48
CA GLU A 311 23.81 17.54 -18.16
C GLU A 311 23.99 16.84 -16.81
N ASP A 312 23.27 17.29 -15.77
CA ASP A 312 23.44 16.82 -14.38
C ASP A 312 22.60 15.57 -14.04
N PHE A 313 21.71 15.12 -14.94
CA PHE A 313 20.77 14.05 -14.65
C PHE A 313 20.52 13.14 -15.85
N ASP A 314 20.68 11.83 -15.69
CA ASP A 314 20.38 10.81 -16.71
C ASP A 314 18.93 10.29 -16.52
N TRP A 315 18.06 10.60 -17.47
CA TRP A 315 16.64 10.22 -17.47
C TRP A 315 16.43 8.77 -17.87
N SER A 316 17.39 8.11 -18.50
CA SER A 316 17.25 6.73 -18.96
C SER A 316 17.03 5.74 -17.80
N ASP A 317 17.54 6.06 -16.61
CA ASP A 317 17.43 5.26 -15.38
C ASP A 317 16.13 5.49 -14.59
N ILE A 318 15.24 6.38 -15.07
CA ILE A 318 13.98 6.65 -14.35
C ILE A 318 13.05 5.45 -14.40
N SER A 319 12.49 5.07 -13.24
CA SER A 319 11.44 4.05 -13.20
C SER A 319 10.15 4.57 -13.85
N PRO A 320 9.61 3.91 -14.88
CA PRO A 320 8.35 4.33 -15.51
C PRO A 320 7.18 4.36 -14.54
N THR A 321 7.16 3.43 -13.58
CA THR A 321 6.13 3.37 -12.52
C THR A 321 6.20 4.58 -11.60
N ILE A 322 7.42 5.02 -11.27
CA ILE A 322 7.63 6.18 -10.40
C ILE A 322 7.49 7.50 -11.17
N PHE A 323 7.79 7.51 -12.47
CA PHE A 323 7.59 8.66 -13.35
C PHE A 323 6.18 9.25 -13.21
N GLY A 324 5.15 8.41 -13.32
CA GLY A 324 3.77 8.83 -13.14
C GLY A 324 3.49 9.51 -11.80
N ALA A 325 3.97 8.91 -10.72
CA ALA A 325 3.77 9.44 -9.37
C ALA A 325 4.48 10.78 -9.13
N VAL A 326 5.68 10.92 -9.67
CA VAL A 326 6.46 12.16 -9.60
C VAL A 326 5.70 13.31 -10.26
N PHE A 327 5.16 13.08 -11.46
CA PHE A 327 4.39 14.09 -12.16
C PHE A 327 3.11 14.47 -11.40
N GLU A 328 2.35 13.49 -10.93
CA GLU A 328 1.12 13.72 -10.17
C GLU A 328 1.37 14.54 -8.89
N SER A 329 2.42 14.22 -8.14
CA SER A 329 2.77 14.94 -6.91
C SER A 329 3.30 16.34 -7.16
N THR A 330 3.99 16.56 -8.27
CA THR A 330 4.68 17.82 -8.54
C THR A 330 3.74 18.85 -9.18
N LEU A 331 2.84 18.40 -10.03
CA LEU A 331 2.01 19.27 -10.86
C LEU A 331 0.60 19.50 -10.31
N ASN A 332 0.14 18.71 -9.34
CA ASN A 332 -1.15 18.94 -8.68
C ASN A 332 -1.01 19.97 -7.54
N PRO A 333 -1.63 21.18 -7.65
CA PRO A 333 -1.50 22.23 -6.64
C PRO A 333 -2.04 21.84 -5.25
N GLU A 334 -3.01 20.92 -5.17
CA GLU A 334 -3.62 20.47 -3.91
C GLU A 334 -2.69 19.49 -3.16
N THR A 335 -2.11 18.53 -3.87
CA THR A 335 -1.12 17.60 -3.32
C THR A 335 0.15 18.32 -2.94
N ARG A 336 0.55 19.32 -3.72
CA ARG A 336 1.71 20.16 -3.45
C ARG A 336 1.57 20.99 -2.16
N ARG A 337 0.39 21.55 -1.91
CA ARG A 337 0.09 22.30 -0.67
C ARG A 337 -0.02 21.42 0.56
N SER A 338 -0.50 20.21 0.41
CA SER A 338 -0.63 19.21 1.50
C SER A 338 0.69 18.51 1.84
N GLY A 339 1.74 18.67 1.03
CA GLY A 339 3.05 18.03 1.22
C GLY A 339 3.02 16.50 1.11
N GLY A 340 1.98 15.94 0.50
CA GLY A 340 1.76 14.50 0.40
C GLY A 340 1.85 14.00 -1.03
N MET A 341 2.88 13.22 -1.35
CA MET A 341 2.86 12.36 -2.52
C MET A 341 1.93 11.18 -2.23
N HIS A 342 0.84 11.03 -2.97
CA HIS A 342 -0.03 9.84 -2.92
C HIS A 342 0.49 8.79 -3.90
N TYR A 343 1.73 8.35 -3.67
CA TYR A 343 2.36 7.32 -4.49
C TYR A 343 1.97 5.93 -4.03
N THR A 344 1.55 5.08 -4.95
CA THR A 344 1.38 3.66 -4.71
C THR A 344 2.72 2.96 -4.94
N SER A 345 3.40 2.53 -3.87
CA SER A 345 4.70 1.87 -3.98
C SER A 345 4.62 0.58 -4.80
N ILE A 346 5.70 0.22 -5.48
CA ILE A 346 5.82 -1.02 -6.27
C ILE A 346 5.46 -2.23 -5.39
N GLU A 347 5.93 -2.27 -4.14
CA GLU A 347 5.57 -3.32 -3.18
C GLU A 347 4.05 -3.46 -2.98
N ASN A 348 3.34 -2.34 -2.85
CA ASN A 348 1.89 -2.35 -2.68
C ASN A 348 1.16 -2.73 -3.97
N ILE A 349 1.69 -2.38 -5.15
CA ILE A 349 1.17 -2.85 -6.43
C ILE A 349 1.29 -4.37 -6.50
N HIS A 350 2.44 -4.93 -6.14
CA HIS A 350 2.67 -6.37 -6.12
C HIS A 350 1.75 -7.12 -5.13
N LYS A 351 1.33 -6.52 -4.02
CA LYS A 351 0.29 -7.11 -3.14
C LYS A 351 -1.05 -7.30 -3.87
N VAL A 352 -1.30 -6.55 -4.94
CA VAL A 352 -2.50 -6.70 -5.78
C VAL A 352 -2.24 -7.69 -6.92
N ILE A 353 -1.23 -7.44 -7.75
CA ILE A 353 -1.01 -8.17 -9.00
C ILE A 353 -0.43 -9.57 -8.79
N SER A 354 0.40 -9.79 -7.76
CA SER A 354 1.02 -11.10 -7.52
C SER A 354 -0.02 -12.19 -7.23
N PRO A 355 -0.92 -12.07 -6.23
CA PRO A 355 -1.93 -13.09 -5.99
C PRO A 355 -3.05 -13.08 -7.04
N LEU A 356 -3.26 -11.96 -7.76
CA LEU A 356 -4.29 -11.88 -8.78
C LEU A 356 -3.95 -12.78 -9.99
N PHE A 357 -2.72 -12.70 -10.51
CA PHE A 357 -2.32 -13.46 -11.71
C PHE A 357 -0.81 -13.80 -11.78
N LEU A 358 0.09 -12.96 -11.26
CA LEU A 358 1.52 -13.08 -11.55
C LEU A 358 2.13 -14.36 -10.95
N GLU A 359 1.76 -14.72 -9.72
CA GLU A 359 2.22 -15.97 -9.09
C GLU A 359 1.77 -17.21 -9.87
N ASP A 360 0.55 -17.20 -10.43
CA ASP A 360 0.05 -18.31 -11.23
C ASP A 360 0.84 -18.46 -12.52
N LEU A 361 1.12 -17.33 -13.19
CA LEU A 361 1.94 -17.31 -14.40
C LEU A 361 3.37 -17.78 -14.14
N GLN A 362 3.96 -17.33 -13.03
CA GLN A 362 5.31 -17.76 -12.63
C GLN A 362 5.36 -19.28 -12.38
N LYS A 363 4.42 -19.83 -11.61
CA LYS A 363 4.32 -21.28 -11.33
C LYS A 363 4.15 -22.09 -12.60
N GLU A 364 3.33 -21.60 -13.54
CA GLU A 364 3.14 -22.24 -14.84
C GLU A 364 4.44 -22.23 -15.64
N PHE A 365 5.13 -21.09 -15.71
CA PHE A 365 6.42 -20.98 -16.38
C PHE A 365 7.47 -21.92 -15.79
N ASP A 366 7.59 -21.96 -14.46
CA ASP A 366 8.54 -22.85 -13.77
C ASP A 366 8.23 -24.34 -14.06
N SER A 367 6.95 -24.70 -14.14
CA SER A 367 6.53 -26.05 -14.53
C SER A 367 6.94 -26.40 -15.96
N ILE A 368 6.88 -25.42 -16.87
CA ILE A 368 7.29 -25.59 -18.27
C ILE A 368 8.83 -25.74 -18.37
N ARG A 369 9.58 -24.94 -17.62
CA ARG A 369 11.05 -25.04 -17.55
C ARG A 369 11.51 -26.42 -17.06
N ALA A 370 10.77 -27.05 -16.17
CA ALA A 370 11.08 -28.37 -15.63
C ALA A 370 10.92 -29.51 -16.65
N ILE A 371 10.30 -29.26 -17.83
CA ILE A 371 10.09 -30.28 -18.85
C ILE A 371 11.42 -30.69 -19.51
N GLN A 372 11.80 -31.95 -19.36
CA GLN A 372 13.07 -32.47 -19.87
C GLN A 372 13.13 -32.60 -21.39
N VAL A 373 11.99 -32.89 -22.03
CA VAL A 373 11.90 -33.09 -23.47
C VAL A 373 11.86 -31.75 -24.20
N LYS A 374 12.96 -31.35 -24.81
CA LYS A 374 13.12 -30.01 -25.46
C LYS A 374 11.96 -29.66 -26.39
N ARG A 375 11.58 -30.55 -27.32
CA ARG A 375 10.49 -30.27 -28.28
C ARG A 375 9.15 -29.97 -27.58
N THR A 376 8.85 -30.66 -26.50
CA THR A 376 7.62 -30.46 -25.73
C THR A 376 7.72 -29.14 -24.95
N ARG A 377 8.88 -28.87 -24.37
CA ARG A 377 9.13 -27.63 -23.67
C ARG A 377 9.00 -26.43 -24.62
N ASP A 378 9.66 -26.45 -25.76
CA ASP A 378 9.61 -25.35 -26.75
C ASP A 378 8.17 -25.07 -27.21
N LYS A 379 7.38 -26.11 -27.45
CA LYS A 379 5.97 -25.97 -27.79
C LYS A 379 5.18 -25.34 -26.64
N LYS A 380 5.45 -25.75 -25.41
CA LYS A 380 4.79 -25.20 -24.23
C LYS A 380 5.20 -23.74 -23.94
N LEU A 381 6.43 -23.39 -24.18
CA LEU A 381 6.92 -21.99 -24.10
C LEU A 381 6.20 -21.11 -25.13
N GLU A 382 5.98 -21.62 -26.35
CA GLU A 382 5.23 -20.92 -27.38
C GLU A 382 3.75 -20.72 -26.99
N GLU A 383 3.09 -21.76 -26.50
CA GLU A 383 1.71 -21.69 -26.00
C GLU A 383 1.61 -20.70 -24.82
N PHE A 384 2.58 -20.69 -23.91
CA PHE A 384 2.63 -19.80 -22.76
C PHE A 384 2.85 -18.34 -23.17
N GLN A 385 3.76 -18.08 -24.12
CA GLN A 385 3.98 -16.72 -24.64
C GLN A 385 2.73 -16.18 -25.33
N ASN A 386 2.01 -17.01 -26.09
CA ASN A 386 0.71 -16.64 -26.67
C ASN A 386 -0.33 -16.35 -25.60
N LYS A 387 -0.32 -17.10 -24.49
CA LYS A 387 -1.18 -16.84 -23.34
C LYS A 387 -0.88 -15.47 -22.74
N LEU A 388 0.40 -15.11 -22.49
CA LEU A 388 0.79 -13.80 -21.98
C LEU A 388 0.26 -12.67 -22.88
N ALA A 389 0.40 -12.84 -24.20
CA ALA A 389 -0.07 -11.88 -25.19
C ALA A 389 -1.61 -11.76 -25.30
N SER A 390 -2.35 -12.74 -24.80
CA SER A 390 -3.83 -12.74 -24.83
C SER A 390 -4.48 -12.14 -23.59
N LEU A 391 -3.73 -11.94 -22.52
CA LEU A 391 -4.24 -11.35 -21.28
C LEU A 391 -4.51 -9.85 -21.47
N THR A 392 -5.56 -9.36 -20.82
CA THR A 392 -5.94 -7.95 -20.84
C THR A 392 -6.19 -7.45 -19.43
N PHE A 393 -5.82 -6.21 -19.18
CA PHE A 393 -5.79 -5.60 -17.85
C PHE A 393 -6.51 -4.26 -17.87
N PHE A 394 -7.31 -4.00 -16.85
CA PHE A 394 -8.09 -2.80 -16.75
C PHE A 394 -7.99 -2.18 -15.35
N ASP A 395 -7.62 -0.89 -15.31
CA ASP A 395 -7.64 -0.08 -14.11
C ASP A 395 -8.69 1.04 -14.26
N PRO A 396 -9.85 0.94 -13.60
CA PRO A 396 -10.91 1.92 -13.71
C PRO A 396 -10.71 3.21 -12.88
N ALA A 397 -9.52 3.43 -12.34
CA ALA A 397 -9.10 4.65 -11.65
C ALA A 397 -7.57 4.74 -11.71
N CYS A 398 -7.04 4.75 -12.95
CA CYS A 398 -5.63 4.43 -13.17
C CYS A 398 -4.66 5.54 -12.73
N GLY A 399 -5.14 6.75 -12.45
CA GLY A 399 -4.26 7.87 -12.12
C GLY A 399 -3.20 8.06 -13.19
N SER A 400 -1.97 8.18 -12.77
CA SER A 400 -0.79 8.24 -13.63
C SER A 400 -0.32 6.89 -14.20
N GLY A 401 -1.13 5.83 -14.09
CA GLY A 401 -0.92 4.54 -14.73
C GLY A 401 0.00 3.58 -13.99
N ASN A 402 0.30 3.77 -12.72
CA ASN A 402 1.28 2.99 -11.96
C ASN A 402 0.99 1.48 -11.96
N PHE A 403 -0.28 1.07 -11.76
CA PHE A 403 -0.67 -0.34 -11.83
C PHE A 403 -0.49 -0.93 -13.22
N LEU A 404 -0.89 -0.18 -14.26
CA LEU A 404 -0.77 -0.62 -15.64
C LEU A 404 0.68 -0.78 -16.05
N THR A 405 1.51 0.20 -15.71
CA THR A 405 2.94 0.24 -16.03
C THR A 405 3.70 -0.90 -15.34
N GLU A 406 3.51 -1.09 -14.02
CA GLU A 406 4.19 -2.15 -13.29
C GLU A 406 3.72 -3.54 -13.76
N THR A 407 2.45 -3.68 -14.09
CA THR A 407 1.92 -4.92 -14.67
C THR A 407 2.55 -5.21 -16.03
N TYR A 408 2.68 -4.21 -16.89
CA TYR A 408 3.37 -4.34 -18.17
C TYR A 408 4.83 -4.77 -18.00
N LEU A 409 5.57 -4.08 -17.13
CA LEU A 409 6.97 -4.42 -16.82
C LEU A 409 7.10 -5.87 -16.30
N SER A 410 6.24 -6.28 -15.37
CA SER A 410 6.24 -7.64 -14.82
C SER A 410 5.98 -8.71 -15.89
N LEU A 411 5.01 -8.47 -16.78
CA LEU A 411 4.72 -9.40 -17.89
C LEU A 411 5.84 -9.45 -18.93
N ARG A 412 6.42 -8.30 -19.25
CA ARG A 412 7.53 -8.23 -20.21
C ARG A 412 8.79 -8.90 -19.67
N ARG A 413 9.10 -8.74 -18.40
CA ARG A 413 10.20 -9.46 -17.74
C ARG A 413 9.96 -10.97 -17.80
N LEU A 414 8.73 -11.44 -17.53
CA LEU A 414 8.39 -12.84 -17.65
C LEU A 414 8.48 -13.33 -19.12
N GLU A 415 8.04 -12.53 -20.09
CA GLU A 415 8.20 -12.84 -21.50
C GLU A 415 9.68 -12.87 -21.92
N ASN A 416 10.51 -11.98 -21.42
CA ASN A 416 11.94 -11.98 -21.67
C ASN A 416 12.60 -13.28 -21.15
N GLU A 417 12.15 -13.80 -19.99
CA GLU A 417 12.61 -15.11 -19.51
C GLU A 417 12.17 -16.26 -20.44
N VAL A 418 10.94 -16.19 -20.98
CA VAL A 418 10.48 -17.15 -22.01
C VAL A 418 11.34 -17.08 -23.28
N ILE A 419 11.69 -15.88 -23.74
CA ILE A 419 12.54 -15.65 -24.90
C ILE A 419 13.95 -16.22 -24.65
N LYS A 420 14.54 -15.98 -23.46
CA LYS A 420 15.84 -16.57 -23.07
C LYS A 420 15.83 -18.10 -23.13
N GLU A 421 14.79 -18.73 -22.60
CA GLU A 421 14.65 -20.21 -22.65
C GLU A 421 14.51 -20.73 -24.11
N LYS A 422 13.79 -20.02 -24.97
CA LYS A 422 13.59 -20.38 -26.40
C LYS A 422 14.87 -20.25 -27.21
N VAL A 423 15.65 -19.19 -26.96
CA VAL A 423 16.95 -18.95 -27.67
C VAL A 423 17.99 -20.00 -27.25
N GLY A 424 17.85 -20.64 -26.06
CA GLY A 424 18.62 -21.85 -25.67
C GLY A 424 20.12 -21.72 -25.69
N GLY A 425 20.67 -20.52 -25.54
CA GLY A 425 22.12 -20.29 -25.53
C GLY A 425 22.85 -20.49 -26.86
N GLN A 426 22.17 -20.79 -27.94
CA GLN A 426 22.77 -20.78 -29.28
C GLN A 426 22.53 -19.42 -29.94
N MET A 427 23.61 -18.73 -30.31
CA MET A 427 23.58 -17.62 -31.26
C MET A 427 23.08 -18.16 -32.61
N THR A 428 21.78 -18.24 -32.78
CA THR A 428 21.22 -18.44 -34.08
C THR A 428 21.02 -17.07 -34.70
N LEU A 429 21.72 -16.80 -35.81
CA LEU A 429 21.31 -15.84 -36.82
C LEU A 429 19.93 -16.32 -37.35
N VAL A 430 18.91 -16.07 -36.60
CA VAL A 430 17.54 -16.24 -37.04
C VAL A 430 17.15 -14.91 -37.61
N GLU A 431 16.63 -14.88 -38.83
CA GLU A 431 15.70 -13.88 -39.31
C GLU A 431 14.48 -13.93 -38.38
N VAL A 432 14.62 -13.33 -37.18
CA VAL A 432 13.58 -13.39 -36.16
C VAL A 432 12.61 -12.28 -36.49
N ASN A 433 11.46 -12.67 -37.00
CA ASN A 433 10.25 -11.87 -36.79
C ASN A 433 10.20 -11.47 -35.32
N ASN A 434 9.83 -10.23 -35.02
CA ASN A 434 9.79 -9.65 -33.69
C ASN A 434 9.42 -10.69 -32.61
N PRO A 435 10.32 -11.01 -31.65
CA PRO A 435 10.09 -12.04 -30.65
C PRO A 435 9.10 -11.59 -29.57
N ILE A 436 8.78 -10.31 -29.51
CA ILE A 436 7.94 -9.67 -28.51
C ILE A 436 6.48 -9.83 -28.91
N ARG A 437 5.63 -10.30 -28.00
CA ARG A 437 4.18 -10.45 -28.18
C ARG A 437 3.37 -9.66 -27.17
N VAL A 438 3.89 -9.47 -25.97
CA VAL A 438 3.25 -8.64 -24.96
C VAL A 438 3.37 -7.16 -25.38
N SER A 439 2.26 -6.46 -25.43
CA SER A 439 2.16 -5.10 -25.92
C SER A 439 1.40 -4.21 -24.92
N ILE A 440 1.70 -2.93 -24.90
CA ILE A 440 0.94 -1.93 -24.12
C ILE A 440 -0.54 -1.88 -24.53
N GLN A 441 -0.92 -2.36 -25.72
CA GLN A 441 -2.29 -2.44 -26.19
C GLN A 441 -3.21 -3.38 -25.36
N GLN A 442 -2.63 -4.21 -24.49
CA GLN A 442 -3.37 -5.11 -23.59
C GLN A 442 -3.87 -4.40 -22.32
N PHE A 443 -3.48 -3.13 -22.12
CA PHE A 443 -3.71 -2.37 -20.88
C PHE A 443 -4.74 -1.27 -21.13
N TYR A 444 -5.75 -1.21 -20.28
CA TYR A 444 -6.89 -0.30 -20.40
C TYR A 444 -7.03 0.49 -19.10
N GLY A 445 -7.48 1.73 -19.20
CA GLY A 445 -7.68 2.59 -18.02
C GLY A 445 -8.77 3.61 -18.19
N ILE A 446 -9.31 4.07 -17.07
CA ILE A 446 -10.14 5.26 -16.99
C ILE A 446 -9.55 6.18 -15.93
N GLU A 447 -9.44 7.46 -16.28
CA GLU A 447 -8.98 8.49 -15.36
C GLU A 447 -9.78 9.78 -15.58
N ILE A 448 -10.17 10.44 -14.50
CA ILE A 448 -10.97 11.66 -14.56
C ILE A 448 -10.12 12.89 -14.92
N ASN A 449 -8.84 12.84 -14.66
CA ASN A 449 -7.91 13.92 -14.89
C ASN A 449 -7.18 13.72 -16.25
N ASP A 450 -7.42 14.62 -17.20
CA ASP A 450 -6.85 14.60 -18.55
C ASP A 450 -5.30 14.60 -18.56
N PHE A 451 -4.73 15.33 -17.61
CA PHE A 451 -3.27 15.36 -17.44
C PHE A 451 -2.73 14.00 -16.98
N ALA A 452 -3.35 13.37 -16.00
CA ALA A 452 -2.95 12.04 -15.52
C ALA A 452 -3.06 11.00 -16.63
N VAL A 453 -4.06 11.10 -17.52
CA VAL A 453 -4.17 10.28 -18.74
C VAL A 453 -2.92 10.42 -19.62
N THR A 454 -2.47 11.65 -19.85
CA THR A 454 -1.28 11.91 -20.67
C THR A 454 -0.01 11.34 -20.02
N VAL A 455 0.14 11.52 -18.71
CA VAL A 455 1.26 10.98 -17.95
C VAL A 455 1.26 9.44 -17.98
N ALA A 456 0.10 8.81 -17.80
CA ALA A 456 -0.03 7.35 -17.83
C ALA A 456 0.36 6.75 -19.19
N LYS A 457 -0.06 7.38 -20.29
CA LYS A 457 0.35 6.99 -21.64
C LYS A 457 1.86 7.10 -21.81
N THR A 458 2.44 8.22 -21.37
CA THR A 458 3.90 8.46 -21.46
C THR A 458 4.68 7.44 -20.63
N ALA A 459 4.23 7.14 -19.41
CA ALA A 459 4.85 6.12 -18.56
C ALA A 459 4.85 4.72 -19.21
N LEU A 460 3.76 4.33 -19.87
CA LEU A 460 3.69 3.07 -20.62
C LEU A 460 4.63 3.06 -21.82
N TRP A 461 4.80 4.17 -22.55
CA TRP A 461 5.78 4.25 -23.64
C TRP A 461 7.22 4.15 -23.13
N ILE A 462 7.53 4.82 -22.02
CA ILE A 462 8.85 4.69 -21.38
C ILE A 462 9.10 3.23 -20.98
N ALA A 463 8.12 2.57 -20.38
CA ALA A 463 8.21 1.16 -20.01
C ALA A 463 8.40 0.24 -21.25
N GLU A 464 7.71 0.53 -22.35
CA GLU A 464 7.87 -0.21 -23.61
C GLU A 464 9.29 -0.05 -24.17
N SER A 465 9.83 1.17 -24.16
CA SER A 465 11.21 1.47 -24.59
C SER A 465 12.25 0.71 -23.77
N GLN A 466 12.14 0.76 -22.44
CA GLN A 466 13.09 0.06 -21.56
C GLN A 466 13.03 -1.45 -21.75
N MET A 467 11.82 -2.04 -21.88
CA MET A 467 11.67 -3.46 -22.10
C MET A 467 12.13 -3.91 -23.49
N LEU A 468 12.06 -3.03 -24.49
CA LEU A 468 12.64 -3.29 -25.80
C LEU A 468 14.17 -3.37 -25.73
N GLU A 469 14.82 -2.45 -25.04
CA GLU A 469 16.26 -2.47 -24.83
C GLU A 469 16.70 -3.72 -24.03
N GLU A 470 15.94 -4.12 -23.00
CA GLU A 470 16.20 -5.39 -22.32
C GLU A 470 16.11 -6.58 -23.27
N THR A 471 15.15 -6.59 -24.18
CA THR A 471 15.00 -7.69 -25.16
C THR A 471 16.13 -7.69 -26.20
N LYS A 472 16.59 -6.51 -26.65
CA LYS A 472 17.75 -6.38 -27.54
C LYS A 472 19.02 -6.95 -26.92
N ASN A 473 19.18 -6.80 -25.61
CA ASN A 473 20.30 -7.40 -24.88
C ASN A 473 20.22 -8.93 -24.78
N ILE A 474 19.04 -9.54 -24.92
CA ILE A 474 18.82 -10.99 -24.88
C ILE A 474 18.98 -11.61 -26.26
N VAL A 475 18.47 -10.96 -27.29
CA VAL A 475 18.42 -11.49 -28.67
C VAL A 475 19.40 -10.72 -29.55
N TYR A 476 20.52 -11.35 -29.88
CA TYR A 476 21.54 -10.73 -30.72
C TYR A 476 21.03 -10.49 -32.15
N GLY A 477 21.23 -9.27 -32.66
CA GLY A 477 20.83 -8.88 -34.02
C GLY A 477 19.33 -8.54 -34.16
N PHE A 478 18.59 -8.57 -33.06
CA PHE A 478 17.23 -8.03 -33.02
C PHE A 478 17.29 -6.50 -33.05
N ASN A 479 16.78 -5.92 -34.12
CA ASN A 479 16.72 -4.48 -34.30
C ASN A 479 15.28 -4.11 -34.66
N ASP A 480 14.54 -3.62 -33.66
CA ASP A 480 13.20 -3.04 -33.87
C ASP A 480 13.26 -1.57 -33.51
N ASP A 481 12.84 -0.74 -34.42
CA ASP A 481 12.80 0.69 -34.18
C ASP A 481 11.64 1.02 -33.23
N PHE A 482 11.96 1.67 -32.12
CA PHE A 482 10.94 2.09 -31.14
C PHE A 482 10.01 3.16 -31.70
N LEU A 483 10.52 4.02 -32.52
CA LEU A 483 9.75 5.07 -33.18
C LEU A 483 9.32 4.66 -34.61
N PRO A 484 8.16 5.13 -35.07
CA PRO A 484 7.21 5.98 -34.37
C PRO A 484 6.42 5.24 -33.28
N LEU A 485 6.07 5.96 -32.21
CA LEU A 485 5.24 5.40 -31.13
C LEU A 485 3.91 4.91 -31.71
N LYS A 486 3.47 3.73 -31.27
CA LYS A 486 2.15 3.25 -31.62
C LYS A 486 1.10 4.11 -30.92
N THR A 487 0.05 4.51 -31.63
CA THR A 487 -1.05 5.23 -31.04
C THR A 487 -1.68 4.36 -29.94
N TYR A 488 -1.66 4.85 -28.70
CA TYR A 488 -2.20 4.17 -27.55
C TYR A 488 -3.43 4.94 -27.05
N VAL A 489 -4.61 4.37 -27.29
CA VAL A 489 -5.91 5.03 -27.02
C VAL A 489 -6.69 4.37 -25.89
N ASN A 490 -6.14 3.37 -25.23
CA ASN A 490 -6.87 2.53 -24.28
C ASN A 490 -7.01 3.15 -22.87
N ILE A 491 -6.50 4.35 -22.65
CA ILE A 491 -6.78 5.13 -21.43
C ILE A 491 -7.78 6.23 -21.81
N THR A 492 -8.96 6.16 -21.22
CA THR A 492 -10.09 7.04 -21.47
C THR A 492 -10.21 8.08 -20.37
N GLU A 493 -10.33 9.36 -20.76
CA GLU A 493 -10.63 10.45 -19.84
C GLU A 493 -12.11 10.42 -19.42
N GLY A 494 -12.39 10.49 -18.14
CA GLY A 494 -13.72 10.65 -17.59
C GLY A 494 -13.99 9.96 -16.27
N ASN A 495 -15.20 10.14 -15.75
CA ASN A 495 -15.62 9.53 -14.51
C ASN A 495 -15.97 8.05 -14.71
N ALA A 496 -15.15 7.17 -14.15
CA ALA A 496 -15.30 5.71 -14.25
C ALA A 496 -16.67 5.20 -13.77
N LEU A 497 -17.34 5.90 -12.86
CA LEU A 497 -18.67 5.50 -12.38
C LEU A 497 -19.79 5.88 -13.36
N ARG A 498 -19.53 6.83 -14.28
CA ARG A 498 -20.51 7.33 -15.27
C ARG A 498 -20.31 6.74 -16.67
N ILE A 499 -19.08 6.35 -17.03
CA ILE A 499 -18.74 5.71 -18.31
C ILE A 499 -19.18 4.24 -18.27
N ASP A 500 -19.74 3.71 -19.37
CA ASP A 500 -19.90 2.25 -19.51
C ASP A 500 -18.52 1.63 -19.77
N TRP A 501 -18.12 0.69 -18.94
CA TRP A 501 -16.81 0.03 -19.08
C TRP A 501 -16.73 -0.80 -20.38
N ASN A 502 -17.85 -1.25 -20.94
CA ASN A 502 -17.87 -1.94 -22.23
C ASN A 502 -17.48 -1.02 -23.42
N ASP A 503 -17.61 0.30 -23.27
CA ASP A 503 -17.13 1.26 -24.28
C ASP A 503 -15.59 1.36 -24.26
N VAL A 504 -14.94 1.04 -23.13
CA VAL A 504 -13.48 1.03 -23.00
C VAL A 504 -12.90 -0.31 -23.41
N ILE A 505 -13.43 -1.39 -22.85
CA ILE A 505 -13.11 -2.77 -23.23
C ILE A 505 -14.36 -3.63 -23.01
N PRO A 506 -14.78 -4.44 -23.99
CA PRO A 506 -15.87 -5.41 -23.82
C PRO A 506 -15.51 -6.46 -22.77
N ALA A 507 -16.45 -6.77 -21.85
CA ALA A 507 -16.23 -7.71 -20.74
C ALA A 507 -15.76 -9.10 -21.22
N GLU A 508 -16.18 -9.55 -22.39
CA GLU A 508 -15.77 -10.84 -22.98
C GLU A 508 -14.26 -10.89 -23.31
N LYS A 509 -13.62 -9.74 -23.48
CA LYS A 509 -12.19 -9.62 -23.81
C LYS A 509 -11.30 -9.34 -22.59
N LEU A 510 -11.91 -9.04 -21.44
CA LEU A 510 -11.17 -8.66 -20.26
C LEU A 510 -10.77 -9.86 -19.40
N SER A 511 -9.51 -9.87 -18.96
CA SER A 511 -8.98 -10.89 -18.04
C SER A 511 -8.98 -10.41 -16.58
N PHE A 512 -8.48 -9.21 -16.32
CA PHE A 512 -8.25 -8.72 -14.97
C PHE A 512 -8.65 -7.26 -14.77
N ILE A 513 -9.26 -6.97 -13.61
CA ILE A 513 -9.49 -5.62 -13.10
C ILE A 513 -8.59 -5.43 -11.88
N MET A 514 -7.87 -4.32 -11.83
CA MET A 514 -6.99 -3.99 -10.72
C MET A 514 -6.95 -2.47 -10.53
N GLY A 515 -6.57 -2.02 -9.35
CA GLY A 515 -6.37 -0.59 -9.13
C GLY A 515 -6.55 -0.16 -7.68
N ASN A 516 -6.36 1.14 -7.49
CA ASN A 516 -6.51 1.83 -6.22
C ASN A 516 -7.52 2.99 -6.36
N PRO A 517 -8.83 2.70 -6.38
CA PRO A 517 -9.87 3.72 -6.53
C PRO A 517 -9.88 4.72 -5.38
N PRO A 518 -10.42 5.94 -5.58
CA PRO A 518 -10.40 6.99 -4.57
C PRO A 518 -11.22 6.63 -3.31
N PHE A 519 -10.67 6.95 -2.14
CA PHE A 519 -11.27 6.75 -0.82
C PHE A 519 -11.91 8.05 -0.34
N VAL A 520 -13.24 8.06 -0.20
CA VAL A 520 -13.96 9.19 0.39
C VAL A 520 -15.03 8.66 1.34
N GLY A 521 -14.81 8.84 2.62
CA GLY A 521 -15.78 8.40 3.63
C GLY A 521 -17.12 9.09 3.46
N ALA A 522 -18.23 8.38 3.72
CA ALA A 522 -19.62 8.81 3.47
C ALA A 522 -19.97 10.25 3.92
N ARG A 523 -19.34 10.74 4.97
CA ARG A 523 -19.59 12.08 5.55
C ARG A 523 -18.88 13.21 4.80
N TRP A 524 -17.86 12.88 4.00
CA TRP A 524 -16.97 13.84 3.35
C TRP A 524 -17.21 13.94 1.84
N MET A 525 -18.10 13.11 1.30
CA MET A 525 -18.46 13.13 -0.12
C MET A 525 -19.07 14.46 -0.53
N ALA A 526 -18.60 14.97 -1.66
CA ALA A 526 -19.23 16.09 -2.37
C ALA A 526 -20.61 15.69 -2.92
N SER A 527 -21.40 16.66 -3.36
CA SER A 527 -22.75 16.40 -3.90
C SER A 527 -22.72 15.46 -5.10
N GLU A 528 -21.80 15.69 -6.03
CA GLU A 528 -21.62 14.87 -7.23
C GLU A 528 -21.25 13.42 -6.90
N GLN A 529 -20.40 13.21 -5.89
CA GLN A 529 -20.02 11.87 -5.43
C GLN A 529 -21.21 11.14 -4.78
N LYS A 530 -22.08 11.85 -4.08
CA LYS A 530 -23.33 11.26 -3.53
C LYS A 530 -24.29 10.85 -4.63
N GLU A 531 -24.41 11.65 -5.69
CA GLU A 531 -25.20 11.31 -6.87
C GLU A 531 -24.64 10.05 -7.57
N ASP A 532 -23.34 9.92 -7.68
CA ASP A 532 -22.69 8.72 -8.20
C ASP A 532 -23.03 7.49 -7.35
N VAL A 533 -22.96 7.61 -6.01
CA VAL A 533 -23.33 6.52 -5.09
C VAL A 533 -24.80 6.15 -5.26
N GLU A 534 -25.70 7.11 -5.31
CA GLU A 534 -27.14 6.88 -5.49
C GLU A 534 -27.43 6.16 -6.80
N LYS A 535 -26.75 6.52 -7.87
CA LYS A 535 -26.90 5.89 -9.19
C LYS A 535 -26.34 4.47 -9.23
N ILE A 536 -25.15 4.24 -8.70
CA ILE A 536 -24.49 2.92 -8.73
C ILE A 536 -25.24 1.91 -7.85
N PHE A 537 -25.77 2.37 -6.71
CA PHE A 537 -26.48 1.52 -5.76
C PHE A 537 -28.01 1.68 -5.83
N GLU A 538 -28.54 2.02 -7.00
CA GLU A 538 -29.97 2.16 -7.19
C GLU A 538 -30.73 0.92 -6.67
N GLY A 539 -31.75 1.14 -5.86
CA GLY A 539 -32.54 0.07 -5.22
C GLY A 539 -31.93 -0.54 -3.94
N TRP A 540 -30.67 -0.21 -3.57
CA TRP A 540 -30.10 -0.69 -2.33
C TRP A 540 -30.46 0.21 -1.14
N LYS A 541 -30.54 -0.37 0.07
CA LYS A 541 -30.87 0.36 1.29
C LYS A 541 -29.61 0.76 2.06
N SER A 542 -29.70 1.84 2.83
CA SER A 542 -28.66 2.30 3.76
C SER A 542 -27.31 2.66 3.12
N ILE A 543 -27.28 2.95 1.84
CA ILE A 543 -26.09 3.26 1.04
C ILE A 543 -25.30 4.48 1.55
N GLY A 544 -25.98 5.42 2.25
CA GLY A 544 -25.33 6.61 2.84
C GLY A 544 -24.27 6.32 3.92
N ASN A 545 -24.04 5.06 4.28
CA ASN A 545 -22.97 4.63 5.18
C ASN A 545 -21.75 4.05 4.45
N LEU A 546 -21.83 3.85 3.12
CA LEU A 546 -20.76 3.29 2.31
C LEU A 546 -19.69 4.34 2.02
N ASP A 547 -18.43 3.91 1.97
CA ASP A 547 -17.33 4.67 1.41
C ASP A 547 -17.48 4.74 -0.13
N TYR A 548 -17.04 5.83 -0.75
CA TYR A 548 -17.12 6.04 -2.20
C TYR A 548 -16.49 4.92 -3.01
N VAL A 549 -15.38 4.35 -2.51
CA VAL A 549 -14.69 3.20 -3.14
C VAL A 549 -15.59 1.98 -3.35
N SER A 550 -16.65 1.83 -2.55
CA SER A 550 -17.62 0.74 -2.68
C SER A 550 -18.30 0.71 -4.06
N CYS A 551 -18.39 1.87 -4.75
CA CYS A 551 -18.95 1.98 -6.09
C CYS A 551 -18.17 1.14 -7.11
N TRP A 552 -16.84 1.09 -7.00
CA TRP A 552 -15.99 0.30 -7.89
C TRP A 552 -16.20 -1.20 -7.71
N TYR A 553 -16.37 -1.66 -6.46
CA TYR A 553 -16.70 -3.06 -6.19
C TYR A 553 -18.02 -3.48 -6.83
N LYS A 554 -19.05 -2.66 -6.65
CA LYS A 554 -20.37 -2.92 -7.24
C LYS A 554 -20.31 -2.89 -8.76
N LYS A 555 -19.70 -1.87 -9.33
CA LYS A 555 -19.59 -1.71 -10.78
C LYS A 555 -18.74 -2.82 -11.42
N ALA A 556 -17.64 -3.21 -10.78
CA ALA A 556 -16.83 -4.34 -11.24
C ALA A 556 -17.62 -5.66 -11.20
N ALA A 557 -18.36 -5.92 -10.11
CA ALA A 557 -19.20 -7.10 -9.99
C ALA A 557 -20.29 -7.16 -11.07
N ASP A 558 -20.92 -6.03 -11.38
CA ASP A 558 -21.92 -5.94 -12.44
C ASP A 558 -21.30 -6.18 -13.82
N TYR A 559 -20.16 -5.54 -14.07
CA TYR A 559 -19.45 -5.65 -15.35
C TYR A 559 -18.91 -7.07 -15.60
N MET A 560 -18.47 -7.78 -14.56
CA MET A 560 -18.02 -9.18 -14.69
C MET A 560 -19.10 -10.08 -15.30
N GLY A 561 -20.38 -9.84 -15.02
CA GLY A 561 -21.45 -10.67 -15.53
C GLY A 561 -21.18 -12.19 -15.35
N ASN A 562 -21.17 -12.92 -16.45
CA ASN A 562 -20.85 -14.35 -16.48
C ASN A 562 -19.45 -14.65 -17.07
N TYR A 563 -18.63 -13.63 -17.28
CA TYR A 563 -17.31 -13.77 -17.85
C TYR A 563 -16.28 -14.16 -16.79
N ASN A 564 -15.18 -14.77 -17.22
CA ASN A 564 -14.10 -15.22 -16.33
C ASN A 564 -13.13 -14.06 -16.02
N ILE A 565 -13.66 -13.00 -15.43
CA ILE A 565 -12.88 -11.84 -15.02
C ILE A 565 -12.56 -11.96 -13.53
N ARG A 566 -11.33 -11.66 -13.16
CA ARG A 566 -10.92 -11.56 -11.76
C ARG A 566 -10.56 -10.11 -11.45
N ALA A 567 -10.96 -9.62 -10.28
CA ALA A 567 -10.64 -8.28 -9.84
C ALA A 567 -9.85 -8.29 -8.53
N ALA A 568 -9.01 -7.29 -8.34
CA ALA A 568 -8.41 -6.99 -7.05
C ALA A 568 -8.29 -5.47 -6.88
N LEU A 569 -8.95 -4.95 -5.86
CA LEU A 569 -8.99 -3.51 -5.60
C LEU A 569 -8.46 -3.20 -4.20
N VAL A 570 -7.73 -2.11 -4.13
CA VAL A 570 -7.34 -1.50 -2.85
C VAL A 570 -8.53 -0.72 -2.31
N SER A 571 -8.71 -0.72 -1.00
CA SER A 571 -9.80 -0.01 -0.35
C SER A 571 -9.42 0.39 1.07
N THR A 572 -10.15 1.34 1.64
CA THR A 572 -10.13 1.52 3.08
C THR A 572 -10.72 0.29 3.78
N ASN A 573 -10.26 0.00 4.98
CA ASN A 573 -10.80 -1.12 5.77
C ASN A 573 -12.29 -0.94 6.18
N SER A 574 -12.89 0.22 5.89
CA SER A 574 -14.29 0.52 6.16
C SER A 574 -15.26 -0.45 5.48
N ILE A 575 -14.92 -0.96 4.29
CA ILE A 575 -15.78 -1.91 3.55
C ILE A 575 -15.85 -3.30 4.18
N THR A 576 -14.94 -3.62 5.09
CA THR A 576 -14.85 -4.92 5.78
C THR A 576 -15.21 -4.84 7.26
N GLN A 577 -15.87 -3.76 7.69
CA GLN A 577 -16.17 -3.48 9.09
C GLN A 577 -17.53 -2.83 9.29
N GLY A 578 -18.11 -3.04 10.47
CA GLY A 578 -19.34 -2.39 10.88
C GLY A 578 -20.54 -2.68 9.97
N GLU A 579 -21.36 -1.67 9.76
CA GLU A 579 -22.58 -1.76 8.94
C GLU A 579 -22.27 -1.94 7.43
N SER A 580 -21.12 -1.46 6.98
CA SER A 580 -20.76 -1.50 5.55
C SER A 580 -20.66 -2.92 5.02
N VAL A 581 -20.27 -3.90 5.85
CA VAL A 581 -20.13 -5.30 5.43
C VAL A 581 -21.46 -5.89 4.97
N SER A 582 -22.52 -5.72 5.75
CA SER A 582 -23.84 -6.23 5.38
C SER A 582 -24.42 -5.47 4.20
N ILE A 583 -24.16 -4.17 4.08
CA ILE A 583 -24.70 -3.34 3.01
C ILE A 583 -24.02 -3.68 1.67
N LEU A 584 -22.70 -3.84 1.65
CA LEU A 584 -21.93 -4.08 0.43
C LEU A 584 -21.86 -5.57 0.06
N TRP A 585 -21.35 -6.39 0.98
CA TRP A 585 -20.97 -7.77 0.65
C TRP A 585 -22.14 -8.74 0.57
N LYS A 586 -23.20 -8.55 1.36
CA LYS A 586 -24.37 -9.45 1.31
C LYS A 586 -24.99 -9.49 -0.09
N PRO A 587 -25.40 -8.37 -0.72
CA PRO A 587 -25.94 -8.41 -2.06
C PRO A 587 -24.92 -8.86 -3.12
N LEU A 588 -23.64 -8.54 -2.97
CA LEU A 588 -22.60 -9.01 -3.89
C LEU A 588 -22.46 -10.53 -3.84
N PHE A 589 -22.42 -11.14 -2.65
CA PHE A 589 -22.36 -12.60 -2.51
C PHE A 589 -23.64 -13.29 -3.01
N GLU A 590 -24.80 -12.70 -2.74
CA GLU A 590 -26.07 -13.17 -3.28
C GLU A 590 -26.11 -13.12 -4.82
N SER A 591 -25.38 -12.19 -5.43
CA SER A 591 -25.20 -12.12 -6.90
C SER A 591 -24.17 -13.11 -7.46
N GLY A 592 -23.52 -13.91 -6.62
CA GLY A 592 -22.53 -14.91 -7.01
C GLY A 592 -21.08 -14.44 -6.93
N VAL A 593 -20.80 -13.24 -6.41
CA VAL A 593 -19.43 -12.79 -6.12
C VAL A 593 -18.85 -13.61 -4.97
N HIS A 594 -17.57 -13.93 -5.04
CA HIS A 594 -16.81 -14.54 -3.94
C HIS A 594 -15.42 -13.92 -3.85
N ILE A 595 -14.86 -13.91 -2.65
CA ILE A 595 -13.51 -13.40 -2.39
C ILE A 595 -12.52 -14.54 -2.63
N ASP A 596 -11.52 -14.30 -3.47
CA ASP A 596 -10.48 -15.26 -3.84
C ASP A 596 -9.27 -15.14 -2.93
N PHE A 597 -8.86 -13.90 -2.63
CA PHE A 597 -7.81 -13.61 -1.66
C PHE A 597 -8.06 -12.25 -1.00
N ALA A 598 -7.44 -12.03 0.16
CA ALA A 598 -7.54 -10.74 0.83
C ALA A 598 -6.27 -10.42 1.62
N TYR A 599 -5.84 -9.16 1.59
CA TYR A 599 -4.93 -8.60 2.58
C TYR A 599 -5.76 -7.95 3.68
N ARG A 600 -5.61 -8.44 4.92
CA ARG A 600 -6.21 -7.80 6.10
C ARG A 600 -5.59 -6.43 6.32
N THR A 601 -6.27 -5.63 7.12
CA THR A 601 -5.87 -4.25 7.39
C THR A 601 -4.36 -4.08 7.62
N PHE A 602 -3.76 -3.27 6.78
CA PHE A 602 -2.38 -2.82 6.88
C PHE A 602 -2.31 -1.30 6.70
N ILE A 603 -1.19 -0.72 7.08
CA ILE A 603 -0.98 0.72 6.87
C ILE A 603 -0.51 0.91 5.43
N TRP A 604 -1.25 1.73 4.68
CA TRP A 604 -0.81 2.18 3.38
C TRP A 604 0.26 3.26 3.58
N ASP A 605 1.52 2.87 3.47
CA ASP A 605 2.62 3.82 3.53
C ASP A 605 2.74 4.51 2.17
N SER A 606 2.46 5.80 2.15
CA SER A 606 2.99 6.68 1.12
C SER A 606 4.36 7.16 1.60
N GLU A 607 5.37 7.06 0.77
CA GLU A 607 6.76 7.44 1.08
C GLU A 607 6.93 8.96 1.21
N ALA A 608 5.84 9.70 1.36
CA ALA A 608 5.81 11.14 1.53
C ALA A 608 6.19 11.58 2.95
N SER A 609 6.79 12.77 3.05
CA SER A 609 7.27 13.38 4.29
C SER A 609 6.18 13.68 5.34
N ILE A 610 4.89 13.65 4.96
CA ILE A 610 3.75 13.79 5.88
C ILE A 610 2.92 12.52 5.78
N LYS A 611 3.11 11.60 6.71
CA LYS A 611 2.45 10.30 6.78
C LYS A 611 0.97 10.46 7.13
N ALA A 612 0.10 10.45 6.13
CA ALA A 612 -1.31 10.14 6.33
C ALA A 612 -1.44 8.62 6.42
N HIS A 613 -1.45 8.07 7.64
CA HIS A 613 -1.67 6.65 7.87
C HIS A 613 -3.11 6.26 7.51
N VAL A 614 -3.31 5.75 6.30
CA VAL A 614 -4.60 5.18 5.89
C VAL A 614 -4.54 3.67 6.08
N HIS A 615 -5.55 3.14 6.79
CA HIS A 615 -5.69 1.70 6.98
C HIS A 615 -6.42 1.11 5.78
N CYS A 616 -5.70 0.34 4.97
CA CYS A 616 -6.20 -0.27 3.75
C CYS A 616 -6.38 -1.78 3.88
N VAL A 617 -7.20 -2.31 3.01
CA VAL A 617 -7.34 -3.72 2.70
C VAL A 617 -7.20 -3.90 1.20
N ILE A 618 -6.78 -5.07 0.75
CA ILE A 618 -6.87 -5.47 -0.65
C ILE A 618 -7.82 -6.65 -0.72
N VAL A 619 -8.79 -6.59 -1.61
CA VAL A 619 -9.75 -7.68 -1.79
C VAL A 619 -9.73 -8.13 -3.24
N GLY A 620 -9.29 -9.36 -3.45
CA GLY A 620 -9.37 -10.05 -4.72
C GLY A 620 -10.68 -10.84 -4.80
N PHE A 621 -11.47 -10.64 -5.85
CA PHE A 621 -12.79 -11.25 -5.99
C PHE A 621 -13.12 -11.59 -7.45
N SER A 622 -14.06 -12.52 -7.61
CA SER A 622 -14.57 -12.93 -8.91
C SER A 622 -16.00 -13.44 -8.80
N ARG A 623 -16.63 -13.70 -9.95
CA ARG A 623 -17.94 -14.38 -10.02
C ARG A 623 -17.83 -15.79 -10.58
N ALA A 624 -16.87 -16.01 -11.45
CA ALA A 624 -16.62 -17.34 -12.01
C ALA A 624 -16.07 -18.28 -10.94
N VAL A 625 -16.68 -19.45 -10.79
CA VAL A 625 -16.21 -20.46 -9.84
C VAL A 625 -14.80 -20.89 -10.23
N ASN A 626 -13.87 -20.74 -9.31
CA ASN A 626 -12.51 -21.22 -9.47
C ASN A 626 -12.14 -22.18 -8.34
N ASN A 627 -11.29 -23.16 -8.64
CA ASN A 627 -10.84 -24.16 -7.67
C ASN A 627 -9.52 -23.79 -6.98
N LYS A 628 -9.13 -22.50 -7.04
CA LYS A 628 -7.89 -22.04 -6.40
C LYS A 628 -8.04 -22.02 -4.90
N GLN A 629 -6.93 -22.33 -4.21
CA GLN A 629 -6.84 -22.13 -2.77
C GLN A 629 -7.01 -20.65 -2.46
N LYS A 630 -7.99 -20.31 -1.66
CA LYS A 630 -8.18 -18.97 -1.15
C LYS A 630 -7.12 -18.65 -0.10
N ILE A 631 -6.64 -17.41 -0.08
CA ILE A 631 -5.54 -17.00 0.80
C ILE A 631 -5.88 -15.69 1.50
N ILE A 632 -5.69 -15.67 2.81
CA ILE A 632 -5.76 -14.44 3.62
C ILE A 632 -4.34 -14.06 4.02
N TYR A 633 -3.91 -12.88 3.61
CA TYR A 633 -2.63 -12.30 3.98
C TYR A 633 -2.80 -11.43 5.24
N SER A 634 -1.94 -11.65 6.25
CA SER A 634 -1.91 -10.88 7.49
C SER A 634 -0.46 -10.56 7.87
N GLY A 635 -0.03 -9.34 7.60
CA GLY A 635 1.39 -9.01 7.57
C GLY A 635 2.10 -9.84 6.52
N GLU A 636 3.19 -10.51 6.89
CA GLU A 636 3.95 -11.42 6.03
C GLU A 636 3.38 -12.85 5.95
N ASN A 637 2.34 -13.15 6.72
CA ASN A 637 1.78 -14.50 6.78
C ASN A 637 0.70 -14.70 5.72
N ALA A 638 0.84 -15.74 4.90
CA ALA A 638 -0.18 -16.24 3.97
C ALA A 638 -0.92 -17.42 4.61
N ILE A 639 -2.22 -17.25 4.88
CA ILE A 639 -3.06 -18.23 5.57
C ILE A 639 -4.04 -18.82 4.56
N PRO A 640 -3.95 -20.12 4.25
CA PRO A 640 -4.95 -20.78 3.41
C PRO A 640 -6.33 -20.71 4.07
N ALA A 641 -7.36 -20.45 3.29
CA ALA A 641 -8.75 -20.36 3.74
C ALA A 641 -9.66 -21.21 2.85
N ASN A 642 -10.72 -21.74 3.45
CA ASN A 642 -11.76 -22.46 2.70
C ASN A 642 -12.78 -21.49 2.12
N ASN A 643 -13.13 -20.46 2.90
CA ASN A 643 -14.01 -19.38 2.49
C ASN A 643 -13.52 -18.05 3.08
N ILE A 644 -13.60 -16.98 2.31
CA ILE A 644 -13.30 -15.64 2.84
C ILE A 644 -14.59 -14.84 2.85
N ASN A 645 -15.07 -14.52 4.05
CA ASN A 645 -16.30 -13.75 4.22
C ASN A 645 -16.05 -12.23 4.11
N GLY A 646 -17.12 -11.42 4.18
CA GLY A 646 -17.03 -9.96 4.09
C GLY A 646 -16.23 -9.26 5.21
N TYR A 647 -15.88 -9.95 6.28
CA TYR A 647 -15.00 -9.49 7.36
C TYR A 647 -13.54 -9.93 7.15
N LEU A 648 -13.22 -10.54 6.03
CA LEU A 648 -11.92 -11.12 5.67
C LEU A 648 -11.46 -12.20 6.67
N LEU A 649 -12.40 -13.07 7.06
CA LEU A 649 -12.16 -14.22 7.94
C LEU A 649 -12.42 -15.51 7.18
N ASP A 650 -11.69 -16.59 7.52
CA ASP A 650 -12.02 -17.95 7.06
C ASP A 650 -13.24 -18.45 7.84
N ALA A 651 -14.41 -18.08 7.39
CA ALA A 651 -15.70 -18.42 8.01
C ALA A 651 -16.83 -18.36 6.97
N GLU A 652 -18.00 -18.86 7.33
CA GLU A 652 -19.20 -18.74 6.52
C GLU A 652 -19.59 -17.27 6.26
N ASN A 653 -20.35 -17.04 5.20
CA ASN A 653 -20.83 -15.70 4.81
C ASN A 653 -22.01 -15.26 5.69
N ILE A 654 -21.70 -14.90 6.91
CA ILE A 654 -22.67 -14.42 7.91
C ILE A 654 -22.54 -12.91 8.03
N PHE A 655 -23.67 -12.21 7.97
CA PHE A 655 -23.72 -10.74 7.98
C PHE A 655 -24.39 -10.24 9.26
N ILE A 656 -23.68 -9.35 9.95
CA ILE A 656 -24.18 -8.71 11.16
C ILE A 656 -24.94 -7.44 10.75
N GLU A 657 -26.25 -7.49 10.90
CA GLU A 657 -27.12 -6.37 10.57
C GLU A 657 -27.41 -5.51 11.80
N LYS A 658 -27.78 -4.27 11.58
CA LYS A 658 -28.16 -3.35 12.64
C LYS A 658 -29.36 -3.83 13.42
N ARG A 659 -29.21 -4.01 14.72
CA ARG A 659 -30.25 -4.45 15.63
C ARG A 659 -30.47 -3.42 16.74
N MET A 660 -31.73 -3.05 16.99
CA MET A 660 -32.08 -2.02 17.98
C MET A 660 -32.17 -2.56 19.40
N LYS A 661 -32.42 -3.87 19.59
CA LYS A 661 -32.47 -4.54 20.88
C LYS A 661 -31.52 -5.74 20.90
N PRO A 662 -30.99 -6.13 22.06
CA PRO A 662 -30.14 -7.30 22.19
C PRO A 662 -30.78 -8.58 21.62
N LEU A 663 -29.93 -9.42 21.00
CA LEU A 663 -30.31 -10.77 20.51
C LEU A 663 -30.70 -11.69 21.66
N CYS A 664 -29.98 -11.57 22.76
CA CYS A 664 -30.20 -12.38 23.98
C CYS A 664 -30.94 -11.56 25.04
N ASN A 665 -31.48 -12.27 26.05
CA ASN A 665 -32.13 -11.62 27.20
C ASN A 665 -31.08 -11.11 28.19
N VAL A 666 -30.53 -9.94 27.90
CA VAL A 666 -29.47 -9.25 28.67
C VAL A 666 -29.85 -7.78 28.85
N PRO A 667 -29.26 -7.05 29.80
CA PRO A 667 -29.53 -5.63 29.98
C PRO A 667 -29.24 -4.82 28.70
N GLU A 668 -30.14 -3.86 28.40
CA GLU A 668 -29.90 -2.94 27.27
C GLU A 668 -28.79 -1.92 27.60
N ILE A 669 -28.01 -1.53 26.62
CA ILE A 669 -27.05 -0.43 26.74
C ILE A 669 -27.56 0.80 26.01
N ALA A 670 -27.38 1.96 26.64
CA ALA A 670 -27.75 3.26 26.08
C ALA A 670 -26.53 4.15 25.89
N LEU A 671 -26.58 5.00 24.88
CA LEU A 671 -25.55 6.04 24.68
C LEU A 671 -25.77 7.17 25.68
N GLY A 672 -24.73 7.66 26.31
CA GLY A 672 -24.75 8.79 27.26
C GLY A 672 -25.34 10.08 26.68
N GLY A 673 -25.68 11.02 27.53
CA GLY A 673 -26.35 12.26 27.16
C GLY A 673 -25.52 13.16 26.25
N GLN A 674 -26.21 13.91 25.39
CA GLN A 674 -25.58 14.84 24.45
C GLN A 674 -25.87 16.29 24.89
N ALA A 675 -24.83 17.02 25.22
CA ALA A 675 -24.99 18.42 25.62
C ALA A 675 -25.37 19.31 24.45
N ILE A 676 -24.69 19.22 23.32
CA ILE A 676 -24.81 20.13 22.16
C ILE A 676 -24.90 21.58 22.63
N ASP A 677 -23.88 22.02 23.34
CA ASP A 677 -23.92 23.25 24.15
C ASP A 677 -22.86 24.29 23.68
N GLY A 678 -22.03 23.98 22.69
CA GLY A 678 -20.93 24.85 22.29
C GLY A 678 -19.80 24.96 23.33
N GLY A 679 -19.78 24.07 24.34
CA GLY A 679 -18.83 24.08 25.45
C GLY A 679 -19.27 24.99 26.64
N PHE A 680 -20.51 25.44 26.65
CA PHE A 680 -20.98 26.37 27.70
C PHE A 680 -21.53 25.66 28.95
N LEU A 681 -21.94 24.39 28.85
CA LEU A 681 -22.48 23.64 30.01
C LEU A 681 -21.47 22.67 30.63
N ILE A 682 -20.34 22.41 29.97
CA ILE A 682 -19.32 21.48 30.44
C ILE A 682 -18.07 22.25 30.86
N LEU A 683 -17.55 21.95 32.05
CA LEU A 683 -16.43 22.64 32.68
C LEU A 683 -15.38 21.69 33.18
N THR A 684 -14.12 22.12 33.20
CA THR A 684 -13.07 21.43 33.96
C THR A 684 -13.26 21.69 35.48
N GLU A 685 -12.46 21.04 36.29
CA GLU A 685 -12.48 21.29 37.76
C GLU A 685 -12.08 22.71 38.10
N GLU A 686 -11.02 23.23 37.46
CA GLU A 686 -10.52 24.59 37.65
C GLU A 686 -11.60 25.60 37.23
N GLU A 687 -12.23 25.43 36.07
CA GLU A 687 -13.30 26.33 35.59
C GLU A 687 -14.52 26.33 36.52
N LYS A 688 -14.85 25.18 37.12
CA LYS A 688 -15.92 25.07 38.11
C LYS A 688 -15.55 25.82 39.39
N GLU A 689 -14.32 25.66 39.90
CA GLU A 689 -13.85 26.35 41.08
C GLU A 689 -13.89 27.88 40.88
N GLU A 690 -13.32 28.38 39.79
CA GLU A 690 -13.40 29.80 39.43
C GLU A 690 -14.85 30.31 39.30
N PHE A 691 -15.74 29.45 38.77
CA PHE A 691 -17.16 29.81 38.64
C PHE A 691 -17.81 29.95 40.04
N LEU A 692 -17.55 28.97 40.93
CA LEU A 692 -18.14 28.96 42.27
C LEU A 692 -17.56 30.03 43.19
N GLU A 693 -16.33 30.49 42.97
CA GLU A 693 -15.80 31.67 43.64
C GLU A 693 -16.64 32.92 43.35
N LYS A 694 -17.11 33.05 42.10
CA LYS A 694 -17.90 34.22 41.66
C LYS A 694 -19.40 34.08 41.97
N GLU A 695 -19.91 32.84 41.94
CA GLU A 695 -21.32 32.54 42.10
C GLU A 695 -21.52 31.28 42.98
N PRO A 696 -21.25 31.35 44.29
CA PRO A 696 -21.30 30.18 45.19
C PRO A 696 -22.65 29.52 45.28
N GLN A 697 -23.76 30.23 45.11
CA GLN A 697 -25.13 29.73 45.11
C GLN A 697 -25.42 28.78 43.92
N ALA A 698 -24.58 28.73 42.93
CA ALA A 698 -24.70 27.83 41.78
C ALA A 698 -24.25 26.40 42.10
N SER A 699 -23.58 26.16 43.23
CA SER A 699 -23.02 24.83 43.59
C SER A 699 -24.00 23.66 43.44
N PRO A 700 -25.31 23.74 43.80
CA PRO A 700 -26.25 22.63 43.64
C PRO A 700 -26.51 22.24 42.16
N PHE A 701 -26.14 23.06 41.19
CA PHE A 701 -26.34 22.82 39.77
C PHE A 701 -25.15 22.10 39.09
N PHE A 702 -24.04 21.88 39.79
CA PHE A 702 -22.90 21.17 39.26
C PHE A 702 -22.98 19.68 39.58
N ARG A 703 -22.83 18.86 38.55
CA ARG A 703 -22.68 17.40 38.69
C ARG A 703 -21.40 16.90 38.00
N HIS A 704 -20.90 15.80 38.48
CA HIS A 704 -19.81 15.11 37.79
C HIS A 704 -20.27 14.67 36.40
N TYR A 705 -19.45 14.91 35.39
CA TYR A 705 -19.67 14.55 34.00
C TYR A 705 -18.51 13.74 33.45
N MET A 706 -18.79 12.70 32.70
CA MET A 706 -17.76 11.78 32.23
C MET A 706 -17.90 11.50 30.73
N MET A 707 -16.87 11.86 29.95
CA MET A 707 -16.72 11.47 28.53
C MET A 707 -15.81 10.27 28.42
N GLY A 708 -15.75 9.63 27.24
CA GLY A 708 -14.94 8.44 27.03
C GLY A 708 -13.46 8.61 27.36
N LYS A 709 -12.85 9.74 26.96
CA LYS A 709 -11.45 10.05 27.27
C LYS A 709 -11.27 10.33 28.76
N ASP A 710 -12.14 11.14 29.36
CA ASP A 710 -12.07 11.48 30.78
C ASP A 710 -12.19 10.23 31.66
N PHE A 711 -13.03 9.27 31.24
CA PHE A 711 -13.19 7.96 31.88
C PHE A 711 -11.88 7.14 31.82
N ILE A 712 -11.29 7.04 30.65
CA ILE A 712 -10.04 6.28 30.45
C ILE A 712 -8.88 6.92 31.21
N ASP A 713 -8.80 8.25 31.20
CA ASP A 713 -7.73 9.03 31.85
C ASP A 713 -7.99 9.26 33.33
N ARG A 714 -9.18 8.89 33.86
CA ARG A 714 -9.66 9.18 35.25
C ARG A 714 -9.57 10.67 35.58
N LYS A 715 -9.95 11.52 34.66
CA LYS A 715 -9.98 12.98 34.82
C LYS A 715 -11.44 13.45 34.93
N PRO A 716 -11.92 13.85 36.09
CA PRO A 716 -13.31 14.29 36.23
C PRO A 716 -13.54 15.62 35.51
N ARG A 717 -14.72 15.73 34.91
CA ARG A 717 -15.29 17.01 34.47
C ARG A 717 -16.59 17.26 35.18
N TYR A 718 -17.12 18.43 35.03
CA TYR A 718 -18.37 18.84 35.61
C TYR A 718 -19.32 19.36 34.53
N CYS A 719 -20.60 19.23 34.74
CA CYS A 719 -21.61 19.87 33.93
C CYS A 719 -22.57 20.70 34.78
N ILE A 720 -23.07 21.77 34.20
CA ILE A 720 -24.23 22.49 34.72
C ILE A 720 -25.45 21.66 34.38
N TRP A 721 -26.05 21.04 35.42
CA TRP A 721 -27.20 20.14 35.33
C TRP A 721 -28.44 20.79 35.86
N LEU A 722 -29.38 21.15 34.99
CA LEU A 722 -30.60 21.90 35.31
C LEU A 722 -31.87 21.11 35.21
N VAL A 723 -31.77 19.75 35.13
CA VAL A 723 -32.93 18.88 35.18
C VAL A 723 -33.54 18.95 36.59
N GLY A 724 -34.82 19.37 36.69
CA GLY A 724 -35.49 19.53 37.97
C GLY A 724 -34.96 20.71 38.86
N ALA A 725 -34.20 21.63 38.28
CA ALA A 725 -33.65 22.79 38.98
C ALA A 725 -34.76 23.69 39.56
N ASP A 726 -34.56 24.19 40.80
CA ASP A 726 -35.44 25.19 41.37
C ASP A 726 -35.34 26.53 40.61
N PRO A 727 -36.43 26.97 39.98
CA PRO A 727 -36.44 28.24 39.23
C PRO A 727 -36.12 29.46 40.11
N GLY A 728 -36.45 29.41 41.39
CA GLY A 728 -36.18 30.48 42.33
C GLY A 728 -34.65 30.64 42.61
N LEU A 729 -33.97 29.52 42.76
CA LEU A 729 -32.51 29.50 42.92
C LEU A 729 -31.80 29.81 41.59
N LEU A 730 -32.26 29.26 40.46
CA LEU A 730 -31.68 29.52 39.15
C LEU A 730 -31.71 31.01 38.75
N LYS A 731 -32.80 31.74 39.10
CA LYS A 731 -32.88 33.18 38.87
C LYS A 731 -31.84 33.98 39.65
N LYS A 732 -31.27 33.44 40.73
CA LYS A 732 -30.21 34.08 41.50
C LYS A 732 -28.80 33.78 40.93
N CYS A 733 -28.71 33.00 39.86
CA CYS A 733 -27.48 32.59 39.23
C CYS A 733 -27.30 33.20 37.82
N PRO A 734 -26.94 34.49 37.70
CA PRO A 734 -26.84 35.21 36.46
C PRO A 734 -25.79 34.59 35.49
N MET A 735 -24.66 34.08 36.00
CA MET A 735 -23.65 33.46 35.17
C MET A 735 -24.13 32.16 34.54
N ILE A 736 -24.94 31.35 35.25
CA ILE A 736 -25.60 30.18 34.63
C ILE A 736 -26.54 30.63 33.53
N LEU A 737 -27.37 31.64 33.76
CA LEU A 737 -28.33 32.15 32.79
C LEU A 737 -27.64 32.71 31.55
N GLU A 738 -26.49 33.38 31.69
CA GLU A 738 -25.69 33.84 30.55
C GLU A 738 -25.19 32.65 29.69
N ARG A 739 -24.68 31.61 30.35
CA ARG A 739 -24.23 30.38 29.64
C ARG A 739 -25.40 29.70 28.93
N VAL A 740 -26.56 29.61 29.54
CA VAL A 740 -27.79 29.07 28.94
C VAL A 740 -28.21 29.87 27.69
N ASN A 741 -28.10 31.18 27.70
CA ASN A 741 -28.35 32.04 26.55
C ASN A 741 -27.36 31.77 25.42
N LYS A 742 -26.06 31.59 25.70
CA LYS A 742 -25.02 31.19 24.72
C LYS A 742 -25.32 29.84 24.12
N VAL A 743 -25.80 28.86 24.90
CA VAL A 743 -26.25 27.56 24.40
C VAL A 743 -27.39 27.73 23.41
N ARG A 744 -28.37 28.59 23.71
CA ARG A 744 -29.51 28.87 22.81
C ARG A 744 -29.04 29.45 21.48
N GLU A 745 -28.16 30.43 21.52
CA GLU A 745 -27.58 31.05 20.32
C GLU A 745 -26.80 30.06 19.48
N PHE A 746 -25.94 29.24 20.11
CA PHE A 746 -25.19 28.19 19.47
C PHE A 746 -26.10 27.17 18.77
N ARG A 747 -27.18 26.73 19.42
CA ARG A 747 -28.12 25.77 18.82
C ARG A 747 -28.89 26.38 17.65
N LEU A 748 -29.28 27.67 17.74
CA LEU A 748 -29.97 28.39 16.67
C LEU A 748 -29.11 28.59 15.42
N SER A 749 -27.80 28.76 15.58
CA SER A 749 -26.86 28.91 14.46
C SER A 749 -26.60 27.60 13.68
N SER A 750 -27.03 26.45 14.21
CA SER A 750 -26.82 25.15 13.57
C SER A 750 -27.60 25.03 12.26
N THR A 751 -27.04 24.30 11.28
CA THR A 751 -27.77 23.92 10.05
C THR A 751 -28.74 22.75 10.26
N ARG A 752 -28.61 22.00 11.37
CA ARG A 752 -29.40 20.80 11.67
C ARG A 752 -30.71 21.15 12.35
N ALA A 753 -31.82 20.70 11.77
CA ALA A 753 -33.16 20.97 12.29
C ALA A 753 -33.38 20.51 13.73
N ASN A 754 -32.90 19.32 14.09
CA ASN A 754 -33.02 18.80 15.46
C ASN A 754 -32.20 19.60 16.48
N THR A 755 -31.06 20.14 16.09
CA THR A 755 -30.26 21.01 16.95
C THR A 755 -30.98 22.36 17.15
N LYS A 756 -31.54 22.92 16.09
CA LYS A 756 -32.37 24.16 16.21
C LYS A 756 -33.56 23.95 17.14
N LYS A 757 -34.25 22.81 17.03
CA LYS A 757 -35.39 22.48 17.92
C LYS A 757 -34.93 22.38 19.39
N ALA A 758 -33.74 21.85 19.66
CA ALA A 758 -33.21 21.79 21.03
C ALA A 758 -32.91 23.18 21.63
N ALA A 759 -32.87 24.26 20.84
CA ALA A 759 -32.75 25.63 21.31
C ALA A 759 -34.01 26.14 22.06
N GLU A 760 -35.14 25.45 21.95
CA GLU A 760 -36.37 25.74 22.71
C GLU A 760 -36.17 25.47 24.22
N ASN A 761 -35.32 24.52 24.58
CA ASN A 761 -34.98 24.16 25.95
C ASN A 761 -33.46 24.25 26.20
N PRO A 762 -32.88 25.43 26.23
CA PRO A 762 -31.44 25.63 26.31
C PRO A 762 -30.85 25.26 27.69
N THR A 763 -31.70 25.16 28.73
CA THR A 763 -31.33 24.68 30.07
C THR A 763 -31.04 23.18 30.14
N LEU A 764 -31.45 22.42 29.13
CA LEU A 764 -31.35 20.96 29.15
C LEU A 764 -30.34 20.50 28.09
N PHE A 765 -29.70 19.37 28.33
CA PHE A 765 -28.97 18.65 27.29
C PHE A 765 -29.92 18.29 26.15
N ALA A 766 -29.44 18.25 24.93
CA ALA A 766 -30.23 17.85 23.76
C ALA A 766 -30.73 16.40 23.88
N SER A 767 -29.96 15.54 24.54
CA SER A 767 -30.37 14.21 24.95
C SER A 767 -29.95 14.00 26.41
N ILE A 768 -30.92 13.61 27.27
CA ILE A 768 -30.74 13.44 28.70
C ILE A 768 -30.62 11.95 29.00
N LEU A 769 -29.57 11.57 29.71
CA LEU A 769 -29.45 10.26 30.33
C LEU A 769 -28.85 10.42 31.73
N GLU A 770 -29.57 9.91 32.73
CA GLU A 770 -29.10 9.82 34.10
C GLU A 770 -29.48 8.47 34.69
N HIS A 771 -28.71 7.99 35.65
CA HIS A 771 -28.96 6.75 36.36
C HIS A 771 -29.17 7.03 37.85
N LYS A 772 -29.99 6.18 38.50
CA LYS A 772 -30.18 6.26 39.96
C LYS A 772 -29.19 5.38 40.70
N ASN A 773 -28.76 4.30 40.07
CA ASN A 773 -27.86 3.30 40.62
C ASN A 773 -26.57 3.23 39.81
N GLN A 774 -25.61 2.49 40.32
CA GLN A 774 -24.36 2.21 39.62
C GLN A 774 -24.62 1.53 38.25
N TYR A 775 -23.81 1.87 37.29
CA TYR A 775 -23.88 1.34 35.93
C TYR A 775 -22.48 1.02 35.38
N ILE A 776 -22.35 0.07 34.43
CA ILE A 776 -21.11 -0.15 33.69
C ILE A 776 -21.00 0.92 32.61
N ALA A 777 -19.85 1.60 32.57
CA ALA A 777 -19.44 2.53 31.52
C ALA A 777 -18.58 1.81 30.50
N ILE A 778 -18.95 1.92 29.21
CA ILE A 778 -18.29 1.31 28.07
C ILE A 778 -17.82 2.41 27.13
N PRO A 779 -16.51 2.66 26.95
CA PRO A 779 -16.02 3.66 26.03
C PRO A 779 -16.43 3.37 24.58
N LYS A 780 -16.99 4.37 23.91
CA LYS A 780 -17.37 4.27 22.50
C LYS A 780 -16.16 4.13 21.59
N VAL A 781 -15.02 4.72 21.96
CA VAL A 781 -13.75 4.64 21.20
C VAL A 781 -12.66 4.11 22.11
N SER A 782 -11.89 3.15 21.63
CA SER A 782 -10.71 2.62 22.33
C SER A 782 -9.59 2.33 21.36
N SER A 783 -8.34 2.56 21.82
CA SER A 783 -7.14 2.31 21.01
C SER A 783 -7.08 0.87 20.50
N GLN A 784 -6.68 0.72 19.23
CA GLN A 784 -6.47 -0.59 18.60
C GLN A 784 -5.40 -1.45 19.31
N ASN A 785 -4.49 -0.81 20.02
CA ASN A 785 -3.39 -1.49 20.72
C ASN A 785 -3.86 -2.17 22.00
N ARG A 786 -5.04 -1.83 22.53
CA ARG A 786 -5.56 -2.44 23.74
C ARG A 786 -6.17 -3.81 23.48
N ARG A 787 -5.70 -4.80 24.22
CA ARG A 787 -6.27 -6.15 24.16
C ARG A 787 -7.72 -6.20 24.65
N TYR A 788 -8.06 -5.37 25.66
CA TYR A 788 -9.41 -5.24 26.22
C TYR A 788 -9.82 -3.78 26.21
N ILE A 789 -11.06 -3.48 25.82
CA ILE A 789 -11.65 -2.16 26.04
C ILE A 789 -11.84 -1.98 27.54
N PRO A 790 -11.24 -0.95 28.17
CA PRO A 790 -11.41 -0.73 29.59
C PRO A 790 -12.86 -0.35 29.90
N MET A 791 -13.57 -1.18 30.63
CA MET A 791 -14.90 -0.89 31.16
C MET A 791 -14.82 -0.84 32.68
N ASP A 792 -15.67 -0.08 33.34
CA ASP A 792 -15.71 0.00 34.78
C ASP A 792 -17.10 0.40 35.26
N TYR A 793 -17.36 0.25 36.57
CA TYR A 793 -18.56 0.75 37.18
C TYR A 793 -18.41 2.23 37.51
N LEU A 794 -19.45 3.02 37.25
CA LEU A 794 -19.59 4.38 37.67
C LEU A 794 -20.80 4.54 38.56
N ASP A 795 -20.70 5.50 39.50
CA ASP A 795 -21.81 5.85 40.37
C ASP A 795 -22.95 6.52 39.59
N GLY A 796 -24.21 6.28 40.00
CA GLY A 796 -25.37 6.86 39.35
C GLY A 796 -25.45 8.38 39.38
N GLU A 797 -24.71 9.03 40.28
CA GLU A 797 -24.62 10.49 40.34
C GLU A 797 -23.77 11.10 39.20
N ILE A 798 -22.93 10.30 38.53
CA ILE A 798 -22.10 10.74 37.44
C ILE A 798 -22.93 10.75 36.15
N ILE A 799 -22.97 11.89 35.48
CA ILE A 799 -23.69 12.04 34.20
C ILE A 799 -22.80 11.53 33.06
N PRO A 800 -23.21 10.49 32.32
CA PRO A 800 -22.46 9.96 31.20
C PRO A 800 -22.66 10.80 29.94
N GLY A 801 -21.58 11.15 29.26
CA GLY A 801 -21.61 11.85 27.98
C GLY A 801 -21.67 10.90 26.76
N ASP A 802 -21.88 11.43 25.58
CA ASP A 802 -22.13 10.72 24.32
C ASP A 802 -20.92 9.92 23.75
N LYS A 803 -19.82 9.85 24.48
CA LYS A 803 -18.67 9.00 24.18
C LYS A 803 -18.58 7.78 25.10
N LEU A 804 -19.62 7.56 25.91
CA LEU A 804 -19.80 6.36 26.73
C LEU A 804 -21.13 5.69 26.41
N PHE A 805 -21.15 4.38 26.34
CA PHE A 805 -22.34 3.58 26.53
C PHE A 805 -22.45 3.21 27.99
N THR A 806 -23.69 3.06 28.48
CA THR A 806 -23.98 2.72 29.85
C THR A 806 -24.84 1.48 29.92
N MET A 807 -24.57 0.59 30.86
CA MET A 807 -25.41 -0.58 31.19
C MET A 807 -25.87 -0.46 32.64
N PRO A 808 -27.13 -0.08 32.90
CA PRO A 808 -27.67 -0.01 34.24
C PRO A 808 -27.94 -1.41 34.80
N ASN A 809 -27.88 -1.54 36.15
CA ASN A 809 -28.21 -2.78 36.86
C ASN A 809 -27.42 -4.03 36.42
N ALA A 810 -26.23 -3.87 35.90
CA ALA A 810 -25.38 -4.96 35.47
C ALA A 810 -24.73 -5.65 36.68
N SER A 811 -24.71 -6.97 36.67
CA SER A 811 -24.00 -7.79 37.63
C SER A 811 -22.55 -8.02 37.22
N PHE A 812 -21.75 -8.66 38.06
CA PHE A 812 -20.39 -9.07 37.71
C PHE A 812 -20.34 -10.10 36.58
N TYR A 813 -21.43 -10.79 36.30
CA TYR A 813 -21.54 -11.71 35.17
C TYR A 813 -21.43 -10.94 33.84
N GLU A 814 -22.28 -9.91 33.64
CA GLU A 814 -22.23 -9.10 32.42
C GLU A 814 -20.87 -8.43 32.25
N PHE A 815 -20.31 -7.87 33.33
CA PHE A 815 -18.98 -7.31 33.31
C PHE A 815 -17.91 -8.33 32.88
N GLY A 816 -17.95 -9.54 33.46
CA GLY A 816 -16.98 -10.59 33.15
C GLY A 816 -17.05 -11.04 31.68
N VAL A 817 -18.26 -11.21 31.14
CA VAL A 817 -18.44 -11.58 29.73
C VAL A 817 -17.95 -10.48 28.82
N LEU A 818 -18.31 -9.21 29.07
CA LEU A 818 -17.88 -8.07 28.25
C LEU A 818 -16.36 -7.82 28.31
N MET A 819 -15.73 -8.12 29.44
CA MET A 819 -14.29 -7.97 29.65
C MET A 819 -13.48 -9.21 29.25
N SER A 820 -14.10 -10.18 28.56
CA SER A 820 -13.42 -11.40 28.10
C SER A 820 -12.81 -11.25 26.70
N ASN A 821 -11.82 -12.11 26.40
CA ASN A 821 -11.24 -12.25 25.06
C ASN A 821 -12.31 -12.65 24.02
N VAL A 822 -13.36 -13.39 24.40
CA VAL A 822 -14.45 -13.82 23.51
C VAL A 822 -15.23 -12.61 22.99
N HIS A 823 -15.68 -11.73 23.91
CA HIS A 823 -16.36 -10.51 23.52
C HIS A 823 -15.42 -9.55 22.74
N MET A 824 -14.15 -9.46 23.14
CA MET A 824 -13.16 -8.63 22.44
C MET A 824 -12.87 -9.14 21.03
N ALA A 825 -12.83 -10.45 20.81
CA ALA A 825 -12.68 -11.05 19.48
C ALA A 825 -13.87 -10.69 18.57
N TRP A 826 -15.11 -10.89 19.08
CA TRP A 826 -16.31 -10.45 18.38
C TRP A 826 -16.29 -8.96 18.05
N MET A 827 -16.02 -8.13 19.05
CA MET A 827 -15.98 -6.67 18.90
C MET A 827 -14.96 -6.26 17.82
N ARG A 828 -13.75 -6.79 17.85
CA ARG A 828 -12.71 -6.49 16.86
C ARG A 828 -13.09 -6.88 15.43
N ALA A 829 -13.84 -7.98 15.29
CA ALA A 829 -14.29 -8.46 14.00
C ALA A 829 -15.41 -7.61 13.40
N VAL A 830 -16.42 -7.23 14.22
CA VAL A 830 -17.66 -6.63 13.71
C VAL A 830 -17.78 -5.13 13.91
N CYS A 831 -16.95 -4.50 14.77
CA CYS A 831 -17.05 -3.07 15.02
C CYS A 831 -16.56 -2.25 13.84
N GLY A 832 -17.05 -1.02 13.71
CA GLY A 832 -16.42 0.00 12.87
C GLY A 832 -15.16 0.55 13.51
N ARG A 833 -14.42 1.37 12.76
CA ARG A 833 -13.24 2.07 13.28
C ARG A 833 -13.35 3.56 13.09
N LEU A 834 -12.66 4.29 13.97
CA LEU A 834 -12.42 5.73 13.83
C LEU A 834 -10.91 5.92 13.65
N LYS A 835 -10.46 6.12 12.42
CA LYS A 835 -9.07 5.94 12.01
C LYS A 835 -8.64 4.48 12.32
N SER A 836 -7.64 4.29 13.19
CA SER A 836 -7.20 2.96 13.65
C SER A 836 -8.00 2.42 14.83
N ASP A 837 -8.61 3.29 15.64
CA ASP A 837 -9.23 2.95 16.93
C ASP A 837 -10.58 2.25 16.77
N TYR A 838 -10.87 1.30 17.65
CA TYR A 838 -12.16 0.61 17.68
C TYR A 838 -13.30 1.57 18.01
N SER A 839 -14.36 1.57 17.20
CA SER A 839 -15.60 2.30 17.44
C SER A 839 -16.69 1.33 17.89
N TYR A 840 -16.82 1.16 19.18
CA TYR A 840 -17.84 0.29 19.77
C TYR A 840 -19.25 0.78 19.42
N SER A 841 -20.16 -0.14 19.11
CA SER A 841 -21.54 0.16 18.73
C SER A 841 -22.50 -0.73 19.50
N ASN A 842 -23.56 -0.13 20.04
CA ASN A 842 -24.65 -0.93 20.63
C ASN A 842 -25.40 -1.72 19.56
N THR A 843 -25.66 -1.15 18.41
CA THR A 843 -26.49 -1.74 17.35
C THR A 843 -25.83 -2.84 16.54
N ILE A 844 -24.48 -2.82 16.43
CA ILE A 844 -23.71 -3.81 15.67
C ILE A 844 -22.97 -4.77 16.61
N VAL A 845 -22.25 -4.25 17.61
CA VAL A 845 -21.41 -5.07 18.49
C VAL A 845 -22.24 -5.73 19.59
N TYR A 846 -22.84 -4.91 20.45
CA TYR A 846 -23.49 -5.40 21.66
C TYR A 846 -24.79 -6.16 21.38
N ASN A 847 -25.69 -5.55 20.61
CA ASN A 847 -27.03 -6.12 20.40
C ASN A 847 -27.03 -7.41 19.56
N ASN A 848 -25.94 -7.67 18.83
CA ASN A 848 -25.76 -8.86 18.02
C ASN A 848 -24.84 -9.90 18.68
N PHE A 849 -24.26 -9.59 19.83
CA PHE A 849 -23.37 -10.54 20.50
C PHE A 849 -24.16 -11.78 21.01
N PRO A 850 -23.75 -12.99 20.59
CA PRO A 850 -24.41 -14.21 21.04
C PRO A 850 -23.89 -14.61 22.43
N TRP A 851 -24.59 -14.21 23.47
CA TRP A 851 -24.19 -14.49 24.85
C TRP A 851 -24.22 -16.00 25.16
N PRO A 852 -23.34 -16.51 26.07
CA PRO A 852 -23.32 -17.92 26.40
C PRO A 852 -24.57 -18.34 27.19
N VAL A 853 -25.01 -19.55 26.91
CA VAL A 853 -26.01 -20.21 27.78
C VAL A 853 -25.26 -20.81 28.96
N VAL A 854 -25.44 -20.24 30.14
CA VAL A 854 -24.63 -20.59 31.32
C VAL A 854 -25.39 -21.45 32.33
N THR A 855 -24.68 -22.39 32.95
CA THR A 855 -25.10 -23.05 34.20
C THR A 855 -24.83 -22.14 35.39
N GLU A 856 -25.48 -22.35 36.53
CA GLU A 856 -25.22 -21.62 37.77
C GLU A 856 -23.71 -21.61 38.10
N LYS A 857 -23.07 -22.76 38.02
CA LYS A 857 -21.63 -22.91 38.25
C LYS A 857 -20.77 -22.05 37.35
N ASN A 858 -21.10 -21.99 36.05
CA ASN A 858 -20.33 -21.17 35.10
C ASN A 858 -20.53 -19.67 35.35
N ARG A 859 -21.77 -19.30 35.75
CA ARG A 859 -22.09 -17.92 36.11
C ARG A 859 -21.29 -17.48 37.33
N GLU A 860 -21.30 -18.27 38.40
CA GLU A 860 -20.51 -18.00 39.63
C GLU A 860 -19.00 -17.88 39.34
N GLN A 861 -18.47 -18.73 38.46
CA GLN A 861 -17.06 -18.67 38.05
C GLN A 861 -16.73 -17.38 37.31
N ILE A 862 -17.58 -16.93 36.39
CA ILE A 862 -17.40 -15.68 35.66
C ILE A 862 -17.50 -14.50 36.62
N GLU A 863 -18.50 -14.47 37.51
CA GLU A 863 -18.69 -13.41 38.50
C GLU A 863 -17.45 -13.28 39.42
N LYS A 864 -16.95 -14.41 39.92
CA LYS A 864 -15.73 -14.43 40.74
C LYS A 864 -14.53 -13.93 40.00
N SER A 865 -14.30 -14.36 38.75
CA SER A 865 -13.16 -13.89 37.95
C SER A 865 -13.28 -12.42 37.58
N ALA A 866 -14.50 -11.91 37.37
CA ALA A 866 -14.79 -10.50 37.13
C ALA A 866 -14.43 -9.64 38.35
N GLN A 867 -14.78 -10.08 39.54
CA GLN A 867 -14.39 -9.41 40.80
C GLN A 867 -12.85 -9.36 40.99
N GLU A 868 -12.15 -10.42 40.60
CA GLU A 868 -10.68 -10.43 40.67
C GLU A 868 -10.04 -9.43 39.68
N ILE A 869 -10.64 -9.14 38.51
CA ILE A 869 -10.22 -8.05 37.63
C ILE A 869 -10.34 -6.70 38.33
N LEU A 870 -11.49 -6.40 38.95
CA LEU A 870 -11.69 -5.15 39.65
C LEU A 870 -10.73 -5.02 40.83
N LYS A 871 -10.54 -6.08 41.60
CA LYS A 871 -9.61 -6.14 42.72
C LYS A 871 -8.16 -5.95 42.28
N ALA A 872 -7.73 -6.53 41.15
CA ALA A 872 -6.39 -6.30 40.61
C ALA A 872 -6.16 -4.84 40.23
N ARG A 873 -7.18 -4.10 39.77
CA ARG A 873 -7.09 -2.67 39.51
C ARG A 873 -6.90 -1.82 40.77
N THR A 874 -7.49 -2.23 41.89
CA THR A 874 -7.37 -1.47 43.16
C THR A 874 -5.96 -1.53 43.74
N LEU A 875 -5.12 -2.45 43.31
CA LEU A 875 -3.70 -2.51 43.67
C LEU A 875 -2.91 -1.32 43.09
N TYR A 876 -3.45 -0.62 42.10
CA TYR A 876 -2.82 0.48 41.37
C TYR A 876 -3.68 1.75 41.40
N PRO A 877 -3.92 2.35 42.59
CA PRO A 877 -4.88 3.46 42.74
C PRO A 877 -4.47 4.73 41.98
N ASN A 878 -3.16 4.92 41.76
CA ASN A 878 -2.62 6.10 41.08
C ASN A 878 -2.52 5.92 39.55
N SER A 879 -2.90 4.75 39.02
CA SER A 879 -2.86 4.49 37.58
C SER A 879 -4.24 4.70 36.96
N ASN A 880 -4.29 5.36 35.81
CA ASN A 880 -5.52 5.48 35.05
C ASN A 880 -5.76 4.20 34.20
N LEU A 881 -6.96 4.10 33.61
CA LEU A 881 -7.29 2.94 32.78
C LEU A 881 -6.46 2.89 31.47
N ALA A 882 -5.94 4.03 31.00
CA ALA A 882 -5.06 4.07 29.84
C ALA A 882 -3.78 3.27 30.10
N ALA A 883 -3.11 3.52 31.22
CA ALA A 883 -1.90 2.83 31.63
C ALA A 883 -2.13 1.38 32.05
N LEU A 884 -3.21 1.09 32.75
CA LEU A 884 -3.57 -0.28 33.17
C LEU A 884 -3.86 -1.22 32.01
N TYR A 885 -4.31 -0.69 30.85
CA TYR A 885 -4.68 -1.49 29.68
C TYR A 885 -3.76 -1.24 28.47
N ASP A 886 -2.67 -0.56 28.65
CA ASP A 886 -1.63 -0.48 27.63
C ASP A 886 -0.85 -1.81 27.57
N PRO A 887 -0.58 -2.38 26.40
CA PRO A 887 0.11 -3.67 26.26
C PRO A 887 1.47 -3.73 26.94
N LEU A 888 2.18 -2.60 26.99
CA LEU A 888 3.54 -2.51 27.56
C LEU A 888 3.51 -2.34 29.09
N THR A 889 2.49 -1.65 29.62
CA THR A 889 2.46 -1.27 31.04
C THR A 889 1.41 -2.02 31.86
N MET A 890 0.62 -2.92 31.26
CA MET A 890 -0.39 -3.71 31.94
C MET A 890 0.20 -4.58 33.04
N PRO A 891 -0.20 -4.40 34.32
CA PRO A 891 0.33 -5.17 35.45
C PRO A 891 0.11 -6.68 35.35
N ALA A 892 1.04 -7.46 35.88
CA ALA A 892 0.99 -8.92 35.83
C ALA A 892 -0.22 -9.50 36.58
N GLU A 893 -0.65 -8.88 37.65
CA GLU A 893 -1.83 -9.25 38.44
C GLU A 893 -3.10 -9.07 37.64
N LEU A 894 -3.23 -7.91 36.98
CA LEU A 894 -4.37 -7.62 36.12
C LEU A 894 -4.41 -8.57 34.91
N ARG A 895 -3.25 -8.85 34.29
CA ARG A 895 -3.14 -9.80 33.19
C ARG A 895 -3.56 -11.22 33.61
N ARG A 896 -3.17 -11.67 34.79
CA ARG A 896 -3.56 -12.97 35.35
C ARG A 896 -5.07 -13.04 35.61
N ALA A 897 -5.67 -11.98 36.19
CA ALA A 897 -7.10 -11.89 36.44
C ALA A 897 -7.89 -11.96 35.11
N HIS A 898 -7.48 -11.22 34.08
CA HIS A 898 -8.08 -11.34 32.76
C HIS A 898 -7.94 -12.73 32.15
N THR A 899 -6.78 -13.35 32.27
CA THR A 899 -6.58 -14.72 31.74
C THR A 899 -7.49 -15.74 32.45
N ALA A 900 -7.74 -15.55 33.73
CA ALA A 900 -8.68 -16.40 34.48
C ALA A 900 -10.11 -16.18 34.01
N ASN A 901 -10.52 -14.93 33.81
CA ASN A 901 -11.83 -14.56 33.29
C ASN A 901 -12.03 -15.07 31.82
N ASP A 902 -11.04 -14.95 30.96
CA ASP A 902 -11.07 -15.49 29.61
C ASP A 902 -11.37 -17.00 29.62
N LYS A 903 -10.67 -17.76 30.48
CA LYS A 903 -10.89 -19.20 30.61
C LYS A 903 -12.30 -19.55 31.13
N ALA A 904 -12.81 -18.76 32.10
CA ALA A 904 -14.15 -18.97 32.62
C ALA A 904 -15.24 -18.74 31.57
N VAL A 905 -15.09 -17.66 30.78
CA VAL A 905 -16.03 -17.33 29.69
C VAL A 905 -15.91 -18.33 28.53
N MET A 906 -14.68 -18.68 28.09
CA MET A 906 -14.49 -19.71 27.06
C MET A 906 -15.09 -21.06 27.48
N ALA A 907 -14.95 -21.45 28.74
CA ALA A 907 -15.56 -22.66 29.26
C ALA A 907 -17.11 -22.61 29.23
N ALA A 908 -17.70 -21.43 29.46
CA ALA A 908 -19.14 -21.23 29.36
C ALA A 908 -19.68 -21.40 27.93
N TYR A 909 -18.89 -21.10 26.90
CA TYR A 909 -19.19 -21.39 25.48
C TYR A 909 -18.83 -22.83 25.09
N GLY A 910 -18.06 -23.56 25.89
CA GLY A 910 -17.48 -24.84 25.49
C GLY A 910 -16.29 -24.69 24.53
N PHE A 911 -15.70 -23.53 24.49
CA PHE A 911 -14.55 -23.24 23.60
C PHE A 911 -13.24 -23.74 24.20
N SER A 912 -12.36 -24.24 23.33
CA SER A 912 -11.00 -24.63 23.74
C SER A 912 -10.15 -23.39 24.04
N THR A 913 -9.38 -23.40 25.10
CA THR A 913 -8.41 -22.34 25.43
C THR A 913 -7.25 -22.22 24.42
N LYS A 914 -7.13 -23.17 23.47
CA LYS A 914 -6.17 -23.16 22.37
C LYS A 914 -6.74 -22.55 21.08
N MET A 915 -8.04 -22.22 21.07
CA MET A 915 -8.71 -21.63 19.92
C MET A 915 -8.11 -20.29 19.57
N THR A 916 -7.87 -20.05 18.28
CA THR A 916 -7.44 -18.74 17.79
C THR A 916 -8.57 -17.73 17.86
N GLU A 917 -8.24 -16.44 17.76
CA GLU A 917 -9.28 -15.38 17.72
C GLU A 917 -10.20 -15.56 16.50
N ALA A 918 -9.64 -15.95 15.35
CA ALA A 918 -10.40 -16.18 14.13
C ALA A 918 -11.39 -17.35 14.30
N ASP A 919 -10.95 -18.47 14.89
CA ASP A 919 -11.82 -19.61 15.18
C ASP A 919 -12.95 -19.23 16.14
N CYS A 920 -12.60 -18.44 17.18
CA CYS A 920 -13.57 -17.93 18.15
C CYS A 920 -14.67 -17.10 17.46
N VAL A 921 -14.28 -16.18 16.60
CA VAL A 921 -15.23 -15.35 15.83
C VAL A 921 -16.07 -16.21 14.89
N GLY A 922 -15.48 -17.19 14.22
CA GLY A 922 -16.20 -18.13 13.36
C GLY A 922 -17.31 -18.88 14.12
N GLU A 923 -17.00 -19.41 15.31
CA GLU A 923 -18.00 -20.08 16.15
C GLU A 923 -19.05 -19.12 16.70
N LEU A 924 -18.69 -17.91 17.07
CA LEU A 924 -19.64 -16.88 17.49
C LEU A 924 -20.59 -16.47 16.36
N MET A 925 -20.11 -16.37 15.13
CA MET A 925 -20.96 -16.10 13.97
C MET A 925 -21.95 -17.22 13.72
N LYS A 926 -21.55 -18.49 13.86
CA LYS A 926 -22.48 -19.64 13.80
C LYS A 926 -23.53 -19.61 14.89
N LEU A 927 -23.15 -19.25 16.13
CA LEU A 927 -24.08 -19.08 17.23
C LEU A 927 -25.07 -17.94 16.96
N TYR A 928 -24.57 -16.80 16.47
CA TYR A 928 -25.40 -15.67 16.07
C TYR A 928 -26.44 -16.10 15.04
N GLN A 929 -26.05 -16.83 13.99
CA GLN A 929 -26.97 -17.32 12.96
C GLN A 929 -28.06 -18.27 13.50
N LYS A 930 -27.68 -19.14 14.43
CA LYS A 930 -28.65 -20.06 15.08
C LYS A 930 -29.67 -19.36 16.00
N MET A 931 -29.31 -18.15 16.49
CA MET A 931 -30.17 -17.37 17.38
C MET A 931 -31.08 -16.37 16.66
N GLN A 932 -30.84 -16.14 15.36
CA GLN A 932 -31.72 -15.33 14.50
C GLN A 932 -33.00 -16.07 14.16
#